data_ec64267806f2cd7344e2e1e599a41df0
#
_entry.id   ec64267806f2cd7344e2e1e599a41df0
#
_cell.length_a   1.000
_cell.length_b   1.000
_cell.length_c   1.000
_cell.angle_alpha   90.00
_cell.angle_beta   90.00
_cell.angle_gamma   90.00
#
_symmetry.space_group_name_H-M   'P 1'
#
loop_
_entity.id
_entity.type
_entity.pdbx_description
1 polymer ?
#
loop_
_entity_poly.entity_id
_entity_poly.type
_entity_poly.pdbx_seq_one_letter_code
_entity_poly.pdbx_strand_id
1 'polypeptide(L)'
;MKENWKYVIIAILAMTLSSITGYAQNPIVQTCYTADPAPMVYGDRFYIYIDRDEGPDYYNMNEWRVYSSADMVNWTDHGAQLPLTAFSWAKAGTAWAAQCIERYGKFYWYVCCTDTESNINAIGVAVSDSPTGPFKDALGKPMISGGWGYIDPTVFIDDDGQAYIYWGNPGLFYVKVNEDMISYSGDIVEVEQTVEGFGGPKEPKEGVQYKDLYEEGPWFYKRGGKYYLLYAAGGVPEHISYSMSDSPTGPWKYMGKIMPLQDTNSFTNHCGVVDFKGKSYFAYHTGWLPGGGGFTRSVCIEEFKYNEDGTIPTIMATKEGVAPVGTLNPYLKTEAETMAWGLGLKTGQDSNTGVYVTSIRNGGRLKVREVDFGNIGAGIFTASVASGSKGGMVELRLDMPDGELIGTLSVSYTGGWTQWKEESTNIIGSVTGKHDLWFVFKGDGAEELFNMDYWQFAEKEQNKSLVALNASIDQFKIDILPGNVHTANIKVMAIYTDGTATDVTDEAEIRAVTPGVVSVNGGVVTGVAYGKTDIEVSYGGKSSILKLIVRDIEKEYTVDRLSFEAFGKPVNELKLLSRSQLSYSLFAIYQDGHTEEITQVADVDIQNPEVLLVEAGQIMALKDGESTVTFSYKSTFGERQSATVHIVSSTFPLTAQLFNPNIYSEGSFDETTHTLVTGQYGFGGWWYDDGVDLSEYKYLVVKLGNTESCGASFNIFDENSYWSKPAAYVVGGKRQMVVNLNDAYKKQDDGSSVKLNPSHIYGVGFWSLGGRPIVIDKVYLTNSDDYEDPTGIVDVVVDKDPLVDVYTITGIKLRTQVRRSEVIRELPVGIYIVGREKIAILK
;
A
#
# COMPACT_ATOMS: atom_id res chain seq x y z
N MET A 1 -56.52 16.39 31.35
CA MET A 1 -55.80 17.20 30.34
C MET A 1 -54.27 17.02 30.30
N LYS A 2 -53.62 16.38 31.30
CA LYS A 2 -52.15 16.18 31.27
C LYS A 2 -51.70 14.83 30.75
N GLU A 3 -52.60 13.86 30.57
CA GLU A 3 -52.25 12.55 30.02
C GLU A 3 -52.32 12.45 28.49
N ASN A 4 -53.13 13.25 27.88
CA ASN A 4 -53.30 13.24 26.41
C ASN A 4 -52.11 13.91 25.65
N TRP A 5 -51.31 14.73 26.32
CA TRP A 5 -50.13 15.37 25.74
C TRP A 5 -48.93 14.41 25.61
N LYS A 6 -48.83 13.39 26.45
CA LYS A 6 -47.79 12.38 26.35
C LYS A 6 -47.96 11.50 25.10
N TYR A 7 -49.19 11.16 24.78
CA TYR A 7 -49.51 10.36 23.55
C TYR A 7 -49.36 11.18 22.26
N VAL A 8 -49.63 12.46 22.31
CA VAL A 8 -49.43 13.37 21.18
C VAL A 8 -47.93 13.62 20.93
N ILE A 9 -47.11 13.76 21.96
CA ILE A 9 -45.67 13.90 21.82
C ILE A 9 -45.02 12.59 21.38
N ILE A 10 -45.47 11.43 21.89
CA ILE A 10 -45.02 10.11 21.43
C ILE A 10 -45.47 9.84 20.01
N ALA A 11 -46.68 10.24 19.61
CA ALA A 11 -47.14 10.13 18.23
C ALA A 11 -46.42 11.07 17.29
N ILE A 12 -46.07 12.29 17.69
CA ILE A 12 -45.25 13.21 16.90
C ILE A 12 -43.78 12.74 16.84
N LEU A 13 -43.20 12.21 17.94
CA LEU A 13 -41.89 11.57 17.89
C LEU A 13 -41.92 10.25 17.09
N ALA A 14 -43.00 9.46 17.13
CA ALA A 14 -43.14 8.27 16.32
C ALA A 14 -43.42 8.61 14.83
N MET A 15 -44.08 9.73 14.52
CA MET A 15 -44.27 10.22 13.14
C MET A 15 -42.98 10.89 12.57
N THR A 16 -42.09 11.38 13.42
CA THR A 16 -40.77 11.87 12.93
C THR A 16 -39.72 10.77 12.84
N LEU A 17 -39.98 9.57 13.39
CA LEU A 17 -39.11 8.38 13.23
C LEU A 17 -39.63 7.38 12.18
N SER A 18 -40.75 7.64 11.51
CA SER A 18 -41.36 6.68 10.59
C SER A 18 -41.45 7.12 9.14
N SER A 19 -40.56 7.98 8.66
CA SER A 19 -40.49 8.27 7.22
C SER A 19 -39.11 8.68 6.72
N ILE A 20 -38.08 7.94 7.14
CA ILE A 20 -36.88 7.79 6.34
C ILE A 20 -36.81 6.33 5.89
N THR A 21 -37.77 5.94 5.06
CA THR A 21 -37.50 4.92 4.05
C THR A 21 -36.66 5.60 2.99
N GLY A 22 -35.43 6.00 3.37
CA GLY A 22 -34.43 6.41 2.42
C GLY A 22 -34.28 5.28 1.42
N TYR A 23 -34.39 5.56 0.13
CA TYR A 23 -34.03 4.60 -0.90
C TYR A 23 -32.61 4.14 -0.59
N ALA A 24 -32.45 2.83 -0.41
CA ALA A 24 -31.21 2.20 -0.06
C ALA A 24 -30.12 2.60 -1.03
N GLN A 25 -28.93 2.94 -0.52
CA GLN A 25 -27.79 3.28 -1.35
C GLN A 25 -27.03 2.03 -1.80
N ASN A 26 -26.99 0.98 -0.98
CA ASN A 26 -26.42 -0.31 -1.36
C ASN A 26 -27.47 -1.18 -2.07
N PRO A 27 -27.09 -1.79 -3.20
CA PRO A 27 -25.83 -1.66 -3.95
C PRO A 27 -25.63 -0.28 -4.56
N ILE A 28 -24.36 0.18 -4.66
CA ILE A 28 -24.04 1.52 -5.14
C ILE A 28 -24.25 1.73 -6.65
N VAL A 29 -24.38 0.65 -7.42
CA VAL A 29 -24.67 0.64 -8.86
C VAL A 29 -25.93 -0.17 -9.11
N GLN A 30 -26.88 0.41 -9.87
CA GLN A 30 -28.14 -0.26 -10.21
C GLN A 30 -28.34 -0.46 -11.72
N THR A 31 -27.41 0.05 -12.55
CA THR A 31 -27.49 0.03 -14.01
C THR A 31 -27.05 -1.30 -14.63
N CYS A 32 -26.23 -2.06 -13.92
CA CYS A 32 -25.78 -3.41 -14.26
C CYS A 32 -25.39 -4.20 -13.00
N TYR A 33 -25.14 -5.49 -13.12
CA TYR A 33 -24.56 -6.29 -12.07
C TYR A 33 -23.04 -6.07 -12.03
N THR A 34 -22.51 -5.94 -10.81
CA THR A 34 -21.11 -5.60 -10.54
C THR A 34 -20.56 -6.51 -9.45
N ALA A 35 -19.36 -7.02 -9.62
CA ALA A 35 -18.78 -7.98 -8.68
C ALA A 35 -17.36 -7.59 -8.27
N ASP A 36 -16.83 -8.31 -7.32
CA ASP A 36 -15.42 -8.37 -6.90
C ASP A 36 -14.75 -6.98 -6.78
N PRO A 37 -15.28 -6.11 -5.88
CA PRO A 37 -14.90 -4.71 -5.84
C PRO A 37 -13.47 -4.49 -5.35
N ALA A 38 -12.68 -3.76 -6.13
CA ALA A 38 -11.32 -3.35 -5.80
C ALA A 38 -11.25 -1.82 -5.68
N PRO A 39 -11.36 -1.26 -4.46
CA PRO A 39 -11.33 0.18 -4.26
C PRO A 39 -9.90 0.74 -4.37
N MET A 40 -9.78 1.96 -4.90
CA MET A 40 -8.56 2.75 -4.95
C MET A 40 -8.88 4.22 -4.69
N VAL A 41 -8.03 4.92 -3.96
CA VAL A 41 -8.11 6.38 -3.80
C VAL A 41 -6.98 7.03 -4.60
N TYR A 42 -7.35 7.97 -5.46
CA TYR A 42 -6.39 8.79 -6.18
C TYR A 42 -6.87 10.25 -6.26
N GLY A 43 -6.01 11.16 -5.84
CA GLY A 43 -6.38 12.55 -5.70
C GLY A 43 -7.48 12.77 -4.65
N ASP A 44 -8.54 13.45 -5.04
CA ASP A 44 -9.70 13.74 -4.19
C ASP A 44 -10.90 12.81 -4.44
N ARG A 45 -10.70 11.71 -5.17
CA ARG A 45 -11.75 10.79 -5.57
C ARG A 45 -11.50 9.36 -5.10
N PHE A 46 -12.59 8.70 -4.80
CA PHE A 46 -12.66 7.28 -4.57
C PHE A 46 -13.00 6.60 -5.90
N TYR A 47 -12.21 5.64 -6.33
CA TYR A 47 -12.45 4.79 -7.50
C TYR A 47 -12.79 3.39 -7.03
N ILE A 48 -13.62 2.69 -7.79
CA ILE A 48 -13.87 1.29 -7.58
C ILE A 48 -13.83 0.57 -8.92
N TYR A 49 -12.97 -0.42 -9.00
CA TYR A 49 -12.77 -1.27 -10.16
C TYR A 49 -13.54 -2.56 -9.92
N ILE A 50 -14.26 -3.01 -10.91
CA ILE A 50 -15.13 -4.17 -10.80
C ILE A 50 -15.08 -4.99 -12.08
N ASP A 51 -15.42 -6.24 -11.99
CA ASP A 51 -15.87 -7.07 -13.09
C ASP A 51 -17.40 -7.02 -13.20
N ARG A 52 -17.92 -7.32 -14.38
CA ARG A 52 -19.35 -7.25 -14.67
C ARG A 52 -19.93 -8.64 -14.86
N ASP A 53 -20.84 -9.04 -13.98
CA ASP A 53 -21.66 -10.23 -14.16
C ASP A 53 -22.65 -10.03 -15.34
N GLU A 54 -22.57 -10.87 -16.36
CA GLU A 54 -23.37 -10.70 -17.61
C GLU A 54 -24.54 -11.66 -17.73
N GLY A 55 -24.74 -12.53 -16.75
CA GLY A 55 -25.86 -13.46 -16.79
C GLY A 55 -26.00 -14.34 -15.55
N PRO A 56 -27.11 -15.03 -15.37
CA PRO A 56 -27.35 -15.83 -14.18
C PRO A 56 -26.66 -17.21 -14.21
N ASP A 57 -26.07 -17.59 -15.34
CA ASP A 57 -25.51 -18.91 -15.58
C ASP A 57 -23.98 -18.82 -15.48
N TYR A 58 -23.42 -19.24 -14.34
CA TYR A 58 -22.00 -19.23 -14.07
C TYR A 58 -21.36 -17.81 -14.12
N TYR A 59 -20.06 -17.70 -13.85
CA TYR A 59 -19.29 -16.44 -13.85
C TYR A 59 -18.92 -16.01 -15.27
N ASN A 60 -19.93 -15.65 -16.09
CA ASN A 60 -19.71 -15.17 -17.47
C ASN A 60 -19.49 -13.66 -17.48
N MET A 61 -18.28 -13.23 -17.76
CA MET A 61 -17.87 -11.83 -17.71
C MET A 61 -16.91 -11.50 -18.85
N ASN A 62 -17.12 -10.37 -19.53
CA ASN A 62 -16.34 -9.97 -20.69
C ASN A 62 -15.77 -8.54 -20.60
N GLU A 63 -15.96 -7.86 -19.48
CA GLU A 63 -15.45 -6.50 -19.28
C GLU A 63 -15.22 -6.19 -17.81
N TRP A 64 -14.27 -5.31 -17.59
CA TRP A 64 -14.04 -4.62 -16.32
C TRP A 64 -14.45 -3.14 -16.44
N ARG A 65 -15.09 -2.62 -15.41
CA ARG A 65 -15.62 -1.24 -15.37
C ARG A 65 -15.00 -0.45 -14.22
N VAL A 66 -15.07 0.87 -14.34
CA VAL A 66 -14.60 1.81 -13.32
C VAL A 66 -15.75 2.72 -12.91
N TYR A 67 -15.94 2.87 -11.63
CA TYR A 67 -16.83 3.88 -11.03
C TYR A 67 -16.02 4.80 -10.14
N SER A 68 -16.45 6.06 -9.98
CA SER A 68 -15.78 6.96 -9.05
C SER A 68 -16.77 7.86 -8.32
N SER A 69 -16.38 8.30 -7.10
CA SER A 69 -17.15 9.23 -6.31
C SER A 69 -16.25 10.25 -5.62
N ALA A 70 -16.69 11.50 -5.56
CA ALA A 70 -16.05 12.54 -4.75
C ALA A 70 -16.69 12.69 -3.36
N ASP A 71 -17.90 12.15 -3.18
CA ASP A 71 -18.74 12.35 -1.99
C ASP A 71 -19.25 11.07 -1.33
N MET A 72 -18.92 9.90 -1.90
CA MET A 72 -19.29 8.53 -1.45
C MET A 72 -20.76 8.17 -1.63
N VAL A 73 -21.58 9.07 -2.17
CA VAL A 73 -23.00 8.82 -2.37
C VAL A 73 -23.45 8.98 -3.82
N ASN A 74 -22.76 9.77 -4.63
CA ASN A 74 -22.98 9.90 -6.05
C ASN A 74 -21.84 9.23 -6.81
N TRP A 75 -22.14 8.25 -7.64
CA TRP A 75 -21.15 7.43 -8.35
C TRP A 75 -21.23 7.70 -9.85
N THR A 76 -20.12 8.10 -10.45
CA THR A 76 -19.97 8.27 -11.90
C THR A 76 -19.56 6.94 -12.52
N ASP A 77 -20.31 6.44 -13.48
CA ASP A 77 -19.97 5.28 -14.31
C ASP A 77 -19.03 5.71 -15.44
N HIS A 78 -17.79 5.23 -15.44
CA HIS A 78 -16.82 5.52 -16.52
C HIS A 78 -16.89 4.48 -17.66
N GLY A 79 -17.80 3.51 -17.58
CA GLY A 79 -18.01 2.48 -18.60
C GLY A 79 -16.98 1.34 -18.55
N ALA A 80 -17.00 0.56 -19.63
CA ALA A 80 -16.08 -0.57 -19.83
C ALA A 80 -14.71 -0.06 -20.26
N GLN A 81 -13.86 0.28 -19.30
CA GLN A 81 -12.54 0.83 -19.57
C GLN A 81 -11.48 -0.22 -19.93
N LEU A 82 -11.80 -1.49 -19.66
CA LEU A 82 -10.97 -2.62 -20.04
C LEU A 82 -11.88 -3.78 -20.51
N PRO A 83 -12.20 -3.87 -21.81
CA PRO A 83 -12.88 -5.04 -22.32
C PRO A 83 -11.93 -6.25 -22.36
N LEU A 84 -12.45 -7.46 -22.11
CA LEU A 84 -11.66 -8.70 -22.13
C LEU A 84 -10.89 -8.88 -23.47
N THR A 85 -11.45 -8.38 -24.57
CA THR A 85 -10.81 -8.40 -25.89
C THR A 85 -9.54 -7.56 -26.02
N ALA A 86 -9.24 -6.72 -25.02
CA ALA A 86 -7.95 -6.04 -24.93
C ALA A 86 -6.79 -7.03 -24.78
N PHE A 87 -7.07 -8.20 -24.20
CA PHE A 87 -6.13 -9.30 -24.04
C PHE A 87 -6.36 -10.33 -25.15
N SER A 88 -5.55 -10.32 -26.21
CA SER A 88 -5.68 -11.20 -27.38
C SER A 88 -5.60 -12.70 -27.03
N TRP A 89 -5.06 -13.03 -25.89
CA TRP A 89 -4.88 -14.37 -25.36
C TRP A 89 -6.03 -14.83 -24.44
N ALA A 90 -6.93 -13.92 -24.02
CA ALA A 90 -7.98 -14.24 -23.05
C ALA A 90 -9.18 -14.94 -23.71
N LYS A 91 -9.73 -15.92 -22.99
CA LYS A 91 -10.91 -16.68 -23.35
C LYS A 91 -12.17 -15.87 -22.99
N ALA A 92 -13.12 -15.77 -23.91
CA ALA A 92 -14.40 -15.12 -23.68
C ALA A 92 -15.11 -15.66 -22.43
N GLY A 93 -15.76 -14.76 -21.68
CA GLY A 93 -16.53 -15.10 -20.48
C GLY A 93 -15.71 -15.25 -19.20
N THR A 94 -14.43 -14.87 -19.19
CA THR A 94 -13.52 -15.11 -18.04
C THR A 94 -12.84 -13.84 -17.51
N ALA A 95 -13.49 -12.68 -17.62
CA ALA A 95 -12.99 -11.41 -17.04
C ALA A 95 -13.33 -11.32 -15.56
N TRP A 96 -12.57 -12.04 -14.71
CA TRP A 96 -12.88 -12.19 -13.28
C TRP A 96 -12.13 -11.18 -12.42
N ALA A 97 -12.21 -11.33 -11.09
CA ALA A 97 -11.71 -10.42 -10.08
C ALA A 97 -10.33 -9.83 -10.41
N ALA A 98 -10.17 -8.53 -10.14
CA ALA A 98 -9.02 -7.76 -10.60
C ALA A 98 -8.77 -6.58 -9.67
N GLN A 99 -7.53 -6.08 -9.61
CA GLN A 99 -7.20 -4.89 -8.84
C GLN A 99 -6.32 -3.94 -9.63
N CYS A 100 -6.62 -2.63 -9.52
CA CYS A 100 -5.82 -1.56 -10.07
C CYS A 100 -5.00 -0.87 -8.98
N ILE A 101 -3.76 -0.51 -9.29
CA ILE A 101 -2.88 0.28 -8.43
C ILE A 101 -2.16 1.34 -9.24
N GLU A 102 -1.87 2.47 -8.60
CA GLU A 102 -1.08 3.55 -9.19
C GLU A 102 0.38 3.41 -8.83
N ARG A 103 1.28 3.60 -9.81
CA ARG A 103 2.71 3.81 -9.60
C ARG A 103 3.26 4.77 -10.66
N TYR A 104 3.94 5.83 -10.21
CA TYR A 104 4.62 6.80 -11.08
C TYR A 104 3.70 7.49 -12.09
N GLY A 105 2.48 7.80 -11.68
CA GLY A 105 1.47 8.42 -12.53
C GLY A 105 0.85 7.48 -13.57
N LYS A 106 1.16 6.19 -13.52
CA LYS A 106 0.54 5.16 -14.32
C LYS A 106 -0.33 4.25 -13.47
N PHE A 107 -1.36 3.71 -14.10
CA PHE A 107 -2.31 2.81 -13.48
C PHE A 107 -2.15 1.42 -14.05
N TYR A 108 -1.90 0.45 -13.18
CA TYR A 108 -1.68 -0.94 -13.54
C TYR A 108 -2.86 -1.76 -13.03
N TRP A 109 -3.62 -2.33 -13.96
CA TRP A 109 -4.78 -3.13 -13.64
C TRP A 109 -4.45 -4.61 -13.85
N TYR A 110 -4.23 -5.32 -12.75
CA TYR A 110 -3.98 -6.75 -12.76
C TYR A 110 -5.31 -7.47 -12.80
N VAL A 111 -5.47 -8.33 -13.79
CA VAL A 111 -6.72 -9.04 -14.08
C VAL A 111 -6.47 -10.54 -14.14
N CYS A 112 -7.46 -11.35 -13.80
CA CYS A 112 -7.40 -12.77 -14.09
C CYS A 112 -8.40 -13.15 -15.18
N CYS A 113 -7.96 -14.04 -16.04
CA CYS A 113 -8.79 -14.66 -17.07
C CYS A 113 -8.16 -15.99 -17.53
N THR A 114 -8.93 -16.79 -18.23
CA THR A 114 -8.42 -18.04 -18.81
C THR A 114 -7.64 -17.76 -20.08
N ASP A 115 -6.44 -18.28 -20.20
CA ASP A 115 -5.67 -18.25 -21.45
C ASP A 115 -6.26 -19.22 -22.47
N THR A 116 -6.50 -18.74 -23.67
CA THR A 116 -7.18 -19.50 -24.74
C THR A 116 -6.35 -20.69 -25.23
N GLU A 117 -5.03 -20.56 -25.27
CA GLU A 117 -4.12 -21.59 -25.78
C GLU A 117 -3.96 -22.74 -24.78
N SER A 118 -3.65 -22.42 -23.53
CA SER A 118 -3.44 -23.41 -22.47
C SER A 118 -4.74 -23.90 -21.83
N ASN A 119 -5.82 -23.12 -21.94
CA ASN A 119 -7.09 -23.29 -21.21
C ASN A 119 -6.90 -23.33 -19.69
N ILE A 120 -5.91 -22.59 -19.18
CA ILE A 120 -5.54 -22.44 -17.77
C ILE A 120 -5.72 -20.98 -17.38
N ASN A 121 -6.09 -20.74 -16.12
CA ASN A 121 -6.21 -19.37 -15.60
C ASN A 121 -4.86 -18.71 -15.47
N ALA A 122 -4.85 -17.42 -15.73
CA ALA A 122 -3.63 -16.63 -15.76
C ALA A 122 -3.94 -15.18 -15.36
N ILE A 123 -2.91 -14.50 -14.88
CA ILE A 123 -2.97 -13.09 -14.50
C ILE A 123 -2.29 -12.28 -15.60
N GLY A 124 -3.01 -11.31 -16.13
CA GLY A 124 -2.54 -10.29 -17.04
C GLY A 124 -2.39 -8.94 -16.35
N VAL A 125 -1.77 -7.99 -17.03
CA VAL A 125 -1.68 -6.61 -16.57
C VAL A 125 -1.98 -5.64 -17.71
N ALA A 126 -2.90 -4.72 -17.46
CA ALA A 126 -3.21 -3.61 -18.38
C ALA A 126 -2.73 -2.29 -17.78
N VAL A 127 -2.33 -1.34 -18.63
CA VAL A 127 -1.75 -0.06 -18.23
C VAL A 127 -2.52 1.09 -18.83
N SER A 128 -2.68 2.17 -18.06
CA SER A 128 -3.24 3.46 -18.48
C SER A 128 -2.48 4.63 -17.85
N ASP A 129 -2.59 5.80 -18.47
CA ASP A 129 -2.12 7.08 -17.91
C ASP A 129 -3.22 7.80 -17.11
N SER A 130 -4.42 7.20 -16.98
CA SER A 130 -5.57 7.73 -16.26
C SER A 130 -6.21 6.65 -15.39
N PRO A 131 -6.71 6.98 -14.18
CA PRO A 131 -7.44 6.02 -13.34
C PRO A 131 -8.72 5.50 -14.00
N THR A 132 -9.27 6.24 -14.95
CA THR A 132 -10.48 5.89 -15.70
C THR A 132 -10.19 5.37 -17.10
N GLY A 133 -8.94 4.98 -17.38
CA GLY A 133 -8.57 4.40 -18.68
C GLY A 133 -8.38 5.42 -19.83
N PRO A 134 -8.39 4.96 -21.09
CA PRO A 134 -8.51 3.56 -21.48
C PRO A 134 -7.27 2.72 -21.11
N PHE A 135 -7.52 1.50 -20.70
CA PHE A 135 -6.45 0.55 -20.35
C PHE A 135 -6.07 -0.32 -21.55
N LYS A 136 -4.80 -0.74 -21.62
CA LYS A 136 -4.26 -1.59 -22.69
C LYS A 136 -3.43 -2.71 -22.10
N ASP A 137 -3.54 -3.92 -22.67
CA ASP A 137 -2.65 -5.03 -22.33
C ASP A 137 -1.17 -4.60 -22.48
N ALA A 138 -0.41 -4.72 -21.42
CA ALA A 138 0.99 -4.29 -21.38
C ALA A 138 1.94 -5.28 -22.07
N LEU A 139 1.59 -6.56 -22.16
CA LEU A 139 2.51 -7.65 -22.52
C LEU A 139 2.09 -8.42 -23.77
N GLY A 140 0.82 -8.41 -24.17
CA GLY A 140 0.26 -9.27 -25.23
C GLY A 140 0.26 -10.77 -24.89
N LYS A 141 0.46 -11.11 -23.62
CA LYS A 141 0.50 -12.47 -23.05
C LYS A 141 0.26 -12.42 -21.54
N PRO A 142 -0.04 -13.56 -20.90
CA PRO A 142 -0.06 -13.60 -19.43
C PRO A 142 1.23 -13.13 -18.78
N MET A 143 1.12 -12.38 -17.70
CA MET A 143 2.25 -12.06 -16.81
C MET A 143 2.58 -13.24 -15.90
N ILE A 144 1.55 -13.86 -15.31
CA ILE A 144 1.68 -15.02 -14.43
C ILE A 144 0.71 -16.10 -14.93
N SER A 145 1.21 -17.31 -15.11
CA SER A 145 0.38 -18.48 -15.45
C SER A 145 0.94 -19.73 -14.78
N GLY A 146 0.07 -20.64 -14.39
CA GLY A 146 0.58 -21.85 -13.71
C GLY A 146 -0.46 -22.83 -13.24
N GLY A 147 -1.73 -22.47 -13.16
CA GLY A 147 -2.75 -23.41 -12.68
C GLY A 147 -4.17 -22.87 -12.72
N TRP A 148 -5.12 -23.77 -12.53
CA TRP A 148 -6.55 -23.43 -12.49
C TRP A 148 -6.86 -22.41 -11.39
N GLY A 149 -6.19 -22.50 -10.23
CA GLY A 149 -6.36 -21.60 -9.09
C GLY A 149 -5.61 -20.27 -9.21
N TYR A 150 -5.08 -19.89 -10.37
CA TYR A 150 -4.40 -18.59 -10.55
C TYR A 150 -5.40 -17.51 -10.92
N ILE A 151 -6.21 -17.13 -9.91
CA ILE A 151 -7.25 -16.09 -10.00
C ILE A 151 -7.11 -15.08 -8.84
N ASP A 152 -7.87 -14.01 -8.89
CA ASP A 152 -8.05 -13.00 -7.84
C ASP A 152 -6.74 -12.30 -7.42
N PRO A 153 -6.06 -11.63 -8.35
CA PRO A 153 -4.85 -10.92 -7.99
C PRO A 153 -5.13 -9.69 -7.11
N THR A 154 -4.36 -9.56 -6.03
CA THR A 154 -4.26 -8.33 -5.24
C THR A 154 -2.82 -7.83 -5.25
N VAL A 155 -2.63 -6.54 -5.43
CA VAL A 155 -1.32 -5.93 -5.57
C VAL A 155 -1.12 -4.82 -4.55
N PHE A 156 0.08 -4.74 -4.00
CA PHE A 156 0.45 -3.78 -2.98
C PHE A 156 1.90 -3.32 -3.19
N ILE A 157 2.15 -2.04 -3.00
CA ILE A 157 3.50 -1.45 -3.00
C ILE A 157 3.84 -1.08 -1.57
N ASP A 158 4.91 -1.65 -1.04
CA ASP A 158 5.36 -1.39 0.32
C ASP A 158 6.12 -0.06 0.43
N ASP A 159 6.37 0.40 1.65
CA ASP A 159 7.04 1.68 1.93
C ASP A 159 8.47 1.75 1.37
N ASP A 160 9.11 0.59 1.15
CA ASP A 160 10.42 0.47 0.50
C ASP A 160 10.36 0.44 -1.04
N GLY A 161 9.17 0.63 -1.63
CA GLY A 161 8.94 0.60 -3.06
C GLY A 161 8.81 -0.81 -3.66
N GLN A 162 9.01 -1.88 -2.88
CA GLN A 162 8.82 -3.24 -3.37
C GLN A 162 7.33 -3.55 -3.54
N ALA A 163 6.93 -3.90 -4.75
CA ALA A 163 5.59 -4.35 -5.03
C ALA A 163 5.46 -5.87 -4.84
N TYR A 164 4.32 -6.29 -4.29
CA TYR A 164 3.94 -7.69 -4.14
C TYR A 164 2.60 -7.93 -4.80
N ILE A 165 2.45 -9.04 -5.46
CA ILE A 165 1.17 -9.55 -5.94
C ILE A 165 0.85 -10.86 -5.23
N TYR A 166 -0.35 -10.94 -4.65
CA TYR A 166 -0.93 -12.14 -4.07
C TYR A 166 -2.10 -12.60 -4.92
N TRP A 167 -2.39 -13.89 -4.96
CA TRP A 167 -3.52 -14.46 -5.71
C TRP A 167 -3.82 -15.88 -5.26
N GLY A 168 -4.98 -16.40 -5.65
CA GLY A 168 -5.20 -17.84 -5.68
C GLY A 168 -6.53 -18.34 -5.14
N ASN A 169 -6.91 -19.58 -5.54
CA ASN A 169 -8.07 -20.34 -5.09
C ASN A 169 -7.79 -21.86 -5.25
N PRO A 170 -7.85 -22.70 -4.21
CA PRO A 170 -7.79 -22.37 -2.77
C PRO A 170 -6.35 -22.21 -2.28
N GLY A 171 -5.36 -22.37 -3.12
CA GLY A 171 -3.95 -22.07 -2.80
C GLY A 171 -3.74 -20.57 -2.79
N LEU A 172 -2.98 -20.06 -1.83
CA LEU A 172 -2.58 -18.67 -1.78
C LEU A 172 -1.13 -18.53 -2.22
N PHE A 173 -0.88 -17.71 -3.21
CA PHE A 173 0.45 -17.50 -3.79
C PHE A 173 0.85 -16.05 -3.73
N TYR A 174 2.15 -15.79 -3.73
CA TYR A 174 2.67 -14.44 -3.98
C TYR A 174 4.00 -14.48 -4.74
N VAL A 175 4.32 -13.33 -5.34
CA VAL A 175 5.65 -13.06 -5.92
C VAL A 175 5.96 -11.57 -5.82
N LYS A 176 7.24 -11.23 -5.86
CA LYS A 176 7.68 -9.83 -5.94
C LYS A 176 7.51 -9.32 -7.37
N VAL A 177 6.81 -8.23 -7.51
CA VAL A 177 6.66 -7.51 -8.77
C VAL A 177 7.84 -6.56 -8.92
N ASN A 178 8.42 -6.50 -10.11
CA ASN A 178 9.52 -5.59 -10.42
C ASN A 178 9.02 -4.14 -10.50
N GLU A 179 9.95 -3.22 -10.50
CA GLU A 179 9.65 -1.79 -10.52
C GLU A 179 8.85 -1.35 -11.76
N ASP A 180 9.00 -2.07 -12.87
CA ASP A 180 8.25 -1.85 -14.11
C ASP A 180 6.75 -2.19 -14.00
N MET A 181 6.33 -2.83 -12.93
CA MET A 181 4.96 -3.26 -12.63
C MET A 181 4.34 -4.21 -13.66
N ILE A 182 5.11 -4.72 -14.62
CA ILE A 182 4.65 -5.64 -15.68
C ILE A 182 5.47 -6.93 -15.76
N SER A 183 6.38 -7.11 -14.82
CA SER A 183 7.20 -8.32 -14.66
C SER A 183 7.41 -8.65 -13.20
N TYR A 184 7.92 -9.82 -12.90
CA TYR A 184 8.22 -10.25 -11.54
C TYR A 184 9.58 -10.94 -11.43
N SER A 185 10.11 -11.03 -10.21
CA SER A 185 11.40 -11.66 -9.90
C SER A 185 11.28 -12.70 -8.78
N GLY A 186 12.13 -13.70 -8.85
CA GLY A 186 12.17 -14.81 -7.91
C GLY A 186 11.14 -15.90 -8.21
N ASP A 187 11.05 -16.85 -7.31
CA ASP A 187 10.12 -17.97 -7.43
C ASP A 187 8.75 -17.57 -6.88
N ILE A 188 7.69 -18.08 -7.51
CA ILE A 188 6.34 -17.97 -6.96
C ILE A 188 6.29 -18.79 -5.68
N VAL A 189 5.88 -18.15 -4.59
CA VAL A 189 5.82 -18.76 -3.26
C VAL A 189 4.37 -19.12 -2.95
N GLU A 190 4.12 -20.37 -2.65
CA GLU A 190 2.85 -20.79 -2.06
C GLU A 190 2.89 -20.54 -0.55
N VAL A 191 1.91 -19.77 -0.06
CA VAL A 191 1.79 -19.42 1.36
C VAL A 191 1.26 -20.64 2.11
N GLU A 192 1.98 -21.06 3.11
CA GLU A 192 1.50 -22.16 3.97
C GLU A 192 0.29 -21.71 4.80
N GLN A 193 -0.87 -22.31 4.54
CA GLN A 193 -2.12 -22.00 5.24
C GLN A 193 -2.19 -22.75 6.57
N THR A 194 -1.48 -22.25 7.59
CA THR A 194 -1.50 -22.82 8.94
C THR A 194 -2.80 -22.45 9.67
N VAL A 195 -3.19 -23.25 10.66
CA VAL A 195 -4.33 -22.91 11.55
C VAL A 195 -4.11 -21.58 12.28
N GLU A 196 -2.88 -21.34 12.72
CA GLU A 196 -2.52 -20.08 13.39
C GLU A 196 -2.61 -18.88 12.43
N GLY A 197 -2.21 -19.09 11.16
CA GLY A 197 -2.20 -18.05 10.15
C GLY A 197 -3.56 -17.74 9.54
N PHE A 198 -4.43 -18.73 9.36
CA PHE A 198 -5.64 -18.60 8.54
C PHE A 198 -6.91 -19.11 9.22
N GLY A 199 -6.84 -19.63 10.45
CA GLY A 199 -7.98 -20.25 11.13
C GLY A 199 -8.33 -21.63 10.54
N GLY A 200 -9.09 -22.40 11.29
CA GLY A 200 -9.56 -23.72 10.87
C GLY A 200 -8.47 -24.82 10.80
N PRO A 201 -8.85 -26.07 10.88
CA PRO A 201 -7.91 -27.18 10.72
C PRO A 201 -7.63 -27.48 9.23
N LYS A 202 -6.35 -27.72 8.89
CA LYS A 202 -5.92 -28.11 7.55
C LYS A 202 -6.44 -29.48 7.09
N GLU A 203 -6.67 -30.40 8.03
CA GLU A 203 -7.03 -31.77 7.71
C GLU A 203 -8.56 -31.94 7.77
N PRO A 204 -9.19 -32.32 6.64
CA PRO A 204 -10.61 -32.59 6.60
C PRO A 204 -10.97 -33.73 7.55
N LYS A 205 -11.84 -33.46 8.54
CA LYS A 205 -12.51 -34.51 9.28
C LYS A 205 -13.83 -34.79 8.59
N GLU A 206 -14.10 -36.08 8.32
CA GLU A 206 -15.34 -36.54 7.70
C GLU A 206 -16.58 -35.95 8.44
N GLY A 207 -17.43 -35.23 7.72
CA GLY A 207 -18.62 -34.58 8.26
C GLY A 207 -18.41 -33.23 8.95
N VAL A 208 -17.19 -32.63 8.92
CA VAL A 208 -16.92 -31.28 9.44
C VAL A 208 -16.63 -30.36 8.27
N GLN A 209 -17.48 -29.34 8.13
CA GLN A 209 -17.22 -28.26 7.18
C GLN A 209 -16.24 -27.26 7.82
N TYR A 210 -15.12 -27.00 7.16
CA TYR A 210 -14.12 -26.03 7.60
C TYR A 210 -14.64 -24.63 7.36
N LYS A 211 -14.71 -23.79 8.39
CA LYS A 211 -15.46 -22.53 8.33
C LYS A 211 -14.62 -21.27 8.30
N ASP A 212 -13.31 -21.35 8.43
CA ASP A 212 -12.45 -20.17 8.57
C ASP A 212 -11.20 -20.20 7.68
N LEU A 213 -10.94 -21.30 6.97
CA LEU A 213 -9.79 -21.43 6.09
C LEU A 213 -9.93 -20.51 4.86
N TYR A 214 -8.80 -19.97 4.39
CA TYR A 214 -8.71 -19.23 3.14
C TYR A 214 -9.34 -20.02 1.98
N GLU A 215 -10.14 -19.35 1.17
CA GLU A 215 -10.76 -19.91 -0.03
C GLU A 215 -10.27 -19.16 -1.27
N GLU A 216 -10.52 -17.83 -1.36
CA GLU A 216 -10.20 -16.99 -2.51
C GLU A 216 -10.21 -15.49 -2.15
N GLY A 217 -10.14 -14.62 -3.17
CA GLY A 217 -10.36 -13.18 -3.05
C GLY A 217 -9.44 -12.47 -2.07
N PRO A 218 -8.12 -12.64 -2.13
CA PRO A 218 -7.24 -11.96 -1.21
C PRO A 218 -7.25 -10.45 -1.46
N TRP A 219 -7.27 -9.66 -0.37
CA TRP A 219 -7.04 -8.23 -0.39
C TRP A 219 -5.89 -7.89 0.55
N PHE A 220 -4.81 -7.34 -0.01
CA PHE A 220 -3.56 -7.11 0.72
C PHE A 220 -3.24 -5.63 0.82
N TYR A 221 -3.00 -5.14 2.04
CA TYR A 221 -2.60 -3.75 2.30
C TYR A 221 -1.84 -3.59 3.61
N LYS A 222 -1.23 -2.42 3.80
CA LYS A 222 -0.50 -2.03 5.01
C LYS A 222 -1.17 -0.84 5.69
N ARG A 223 -1.24 -0.87 7.02
CA ARG A 223 -1.73 0.23 7.83
C ARG A 223 -1.09 0.22 9.20
N GLY A 224 -0.58 1.39 9.67
CA GLY A 224 0.04 1.51 10.98
C GLY A 224 1.23 0.57 11.21
N GLY A 225 2.02 0.30 10.17
CA GLY A 225 3.16 -0.61 10.23
C GLY A 225 2.82 -2.10 10.29
N LYS A 226 1.54 -2.48 10.13
CA LYS A 226 1.07 -3.86 10.08
C LYS A 226 0.53 -4.18 8.68
N TYR A 227 0.70 -5.41 8.26
CA TYR A 227 0.17 -5.94 7.01
C TYR A 227 -1.14 -6.68 7.28
N TYR A 228 -2.11 -6.45 6.43
CA TYR A 228 -3.44 -7.04 6.50
C TYR A 228 -3.69 -7.84 5.23
N LEU A 229 -4.14 -9.06 5.39
CA LEU A 229 -4.60 -9.92 4.33
C LEU A 229 -6.03 -10.33 4.64
N LEU A 230 -6.98 -9.75 3.91
CA LEU A 230 -8.40 -10.10 3.98
C LEU A 230 -8.70 -11.11 2.89
N TYR A 231 -9.67 -11.99 3.10
CA TYR A 231 -9.98 -13.03 2.14
C TYR A 231 -11.37 -13.64 2.35
N ALA A 232 -11.95 -14.17 1.29
CA ALA A 232 -13.08 -15.06 1.36
C ALA A 232 -12.67 -16.38 2.00
N ALA A 233 -13.49 -16.91 2.88
CA ALA A 233 -13.17 -18.07 3.70
C ALA A 233 -14.38 -18.97 3.96
N GLY A 234 -14.07 -20.23 4.29
CA GLY A 234 -15.03 -21.19 4.82
C GLY A 234 -15.79 -22.02 3.77
N GLY A 235 -15.36 -21.95 2.53
CA GLY A 235 -16.06 -22.54 1.38
C GLY A 235 -17.40 -21.85 1.10
N VAL A 236 -18.11 -22.32 0.09
CA VAL A 236 -19.39 -21.76 -0.36
C VAL A 236 -20.54 -22.23 0.54
N PRO A 237 -21.38 -21.32 1.13
CA PRO A 237 -21.27 -19.85 1.08
C PRO A 237 -20.12 -19.28 1.92
N GLU A 238 -19.53 -18.20 1.39
CA GLU A 238 -18.35 -17.57 1.92
C GLU A 238 -18.66 -16.46 2.92
N HIS A 239 -17.74 -16.29 3.86
CA HIS A 239 -17.63 -15.13 4.75
C HIS A 239 -16.26 -14.48 4.56
N ILE A 240 -16.07 -13.25 5.03
CA ILE A 240 -14.76 -12.60 4.99
C ILE A 240 -14.05 -12.75 6.32
N SER A 241 -12.84 -13.28 6.24
CA SER A 241 -11.86 -13.37 7.33
C SER A 241 -10.63 -12.53 7.04
N TYR A 242 -9.76 -12.38 8.03
CA TYR A 242 -8.49 -11.71 7.82
C TYR A 242 -7.38 -12.21 8.72
N SER A 243 -6.17 -11.99 8.25
CA SER A 243 -4.93 -12.25 8.97
C SER A 243 -4.04 -11.02 8.96
N MET A 244 -3.19 -10.89 9.96
CA MET A 244 -2.24 -9.81 10.11
C MET A 244 -0.81 -10.35 10.21
N SER A 245 0.17 -9.52 9.85
CA SER A 245 1.59 -9.81 9.97
C SER A 245 2.41 -8.55 10.23
N ASP A 246 3.63 -8.74 10.71
CA ASP A 246 4.67 -7.71 10.81
C ASP A 246 5.55 -7.63 9.55
N SER A 247 5.35 -8.53 8.60
CA SER A 247 6.11 -8.63 7.35
C SER A 247 5.17 -8.79 6.15
N PRO A 248 5.50 -8.25 4.97
CA PRO A 248 4.68 -8.40 3.77
C PRO A 248 4.50 -9.86 3.31
N THR A 249 5.31 -10.79 3.79
CA THR A 249 5.28 -12.20 3.41
C THR A 249 4.94 -13.15 4.56
N GLY A 250 4.45 -12.62 5.67
CA GLY A 250 4.15 -13.41 6.87
C GLY A 250 5.34 -13.47 7.86
N PRO A 251 5.28 -14.32 8.88
CA PRO A 251 4.18 -15.26 9.15
C PRO A 251 2.85 -14.57 9.46
N TRP A 252 1.78 -15.16 8.96
CA TRP A 252 0.44 -14.64 9.15
C TRP A 252 -0.15 -15.11 10.47
N LYS A 253 -0.97 -14.27 11.08
CA LYS A 253 -1.77 -14.57 12.28
C LYS A 253 -3.22 -14.31 11.99
N TYR A 254 -4.05 -15.34 12.11
CA TYR A 254 -5.50 -15.23 11.97
C TYR A 254 -6.09 -14.31 13.05
N MET A 255 -6.89 -13.35 12.65
CA MET A 255 -7.48 -12.34 13.52
C MET A 255 -9.00 -12.52 13.69
N GLY A 256 -9.64 -13.32 12.85
CA GLY A 256 -11.08 -13.60 12.93
C GLY A 256 -11.87 -13.20 11.70
N LYS A 257 -13.19 -13.26 11.84
CA LYS A 257 -14.15 -12.92 10.78
C LYS A 257 -14.48 -11.43 10.84
N ILE A 258 -14.36 -10.76 9.71
CA ILE A 258 -14.76 -9.36 9.56
C ILE A 258 -16.24 -9.29 9.17
N MET A 259 -16.63 -10.08 8.15
CA MET A 259 -17.99 -10.13 7.68
C MET A 259 -18.49 -11.57 7.79
N PRO A 260 -19.34 -11.91 8.79
CA PRO A 260 -19.90 -13.24 8.94
C PRO A 260 -20.90 -13.53 7.83
N LEU A 261 -21.30 -14.79 7.67
CA LEU A 261 -22.37 -15.18 6.77
C LEU A 261 -23.66 -14.38 7.10
N GLN A 262 -24.24 -13.79 6.06
CA GLN A 262 -25.44 -12.97 6.13
C GLN A 262 -26.36 -13.32 4.95
N ASP A 263 -27.63 -12.94 5.04
CA ASP A 263 -28.59 -13.08 3.95
C ASP A 263 -28.37 -11.98 2.90
N THR A 264 -27.31 -12.13 2.11
CA THR A 264 -26.92 -11.20 1.04
C THR A 264 -27.42 -11.65 -0.33
N ASN A 265 -28.07 -12.80 -0.45
CA ASN A 265 -28.44 -13.45 -1.69
C ASN A 265 -27.25 -13.74 -2.63
N SER A 266 -26.03 -13.74 -2.10
CA SER A 266 -24.82 -14.21 -2.77
C SER A 266 -24.20 -15.34 -1.97
N PHE A 267 -23.62 -16.32 -2.64
CA PHE A 267 -22.92 -17.43 -2.01
C PHE A 267 -21.39 -17.24 -2.05
N THR A 268 -20.86 -16.32 -2.85
CA THR A 268 -19.47 -15.85 -2.81
C THR A 268 -19.40 -14.49 -2.18
N ASN A 269 -18.21 -14.12 -1.69
CA ASN A 269 -17.91 -12.78 -1.20
C ASN A 269 -16.48 -12.40 -1.58
N HIS A 270 -16.29 -11.13 -1.93
CA HIS A 270 -14.99 -10.55 -2.25
C HIS A 270 -14.93 -9.16 -1.65
N CYS A 271 -13.80 -8.75 -1.11
CA CYS A 271 -13.74 -7.47 -0.43
C CYS A 271 -12.51 -6.64 -0.79
N GLY A 272 -12.64 -5.33 -0.55
CA GLY A 272 -11.53 -4.40 -0.58
C GLY A 272 -11.66 -3.33 0.50
N VAL A 273 -10.53 -2.83 1.00
CA VAL A 273 -10.49 -1.80 2.05
C VAL A 273 -9.59 -0.64 1.60
N VAL A 274 -10.07 0.58 1.84
CA VAL A 274 -9.28 1.79 1.60
C VAL A 274 -9.74 2.93 2.52
N ASP A 275 -8.82 3.82 2.86
CA ASP A 275 -9.12 5.05 3.59
C ASP A 275 -9.40 6.21 2.62
N PHE A 276 -10.47 6.97 2.85
CA PHE A 276 -10.83 8.14 2.07
C PHE A 276 -11.38 9.26 2.95
N LYS A 277 -10.88 10.49 2.80
CA LYS A 277 -11.29 11.67 3.58
C LYS A 277 -11.35 11.42 5.09
N GLY A 278 -10.38 10.67 5.61
CA GLY A 278 -10.23 10.38 7.04
C GLY A 278 -11.16 9.30 7.60
N LYS A 279 -11.84 8.56 6.76
CA LYS A 279 -12.71 7.43 7.10
C LYS A 279 -12.23 6.18 6.39
N SER A 280 -12.55 4.99 6.96
CA SER A 280 -12.20 3.70 6.36
C SER A 280 -13.45 3.05 5.77
N TYR A 281 -13.31 2.51 4.56
CA TYR A 281 -14.41 1.91 3.82
C TYR A 281 -14.09 0.46 3.45
N PHE A 282 -15.11 -0.36 3.58
CA PHE A 282 -15.10 -1.77 3.22
C PHE A 282 -16.07 -1.99 2.05
N ALA A 283 -15.54 -2.32 0.90
CA ALA A 283 -16.30 -2.68 -0.28
C ALA A 283 -16.48 -4.20 -0.34
N TYR A 284 -17.66 -4.65 -0.76
CA TYR A 284 -18.02 -6.06 -0.88
C TYR A 284 -19.15 -6.21 -1.90
N HIS A 285 -19.63 -7.42 -2.16
CA HIS A 285 -20.77 -7.61 -3.07
C HIS A 285 -21.93 -8.41 -2.44
N THR A 286 -23.10 -8.23 -3.01
CA THR A 286 -24.35 -8.90 -2.63
C THR A 286 -25.14 -9.26 -3.89
N GLY A 287 -26.18 -10.06 -3.78
CA GLY A 287 -27.18 -10.31 -4.83
C GLY A 287 -28.49 -9.52 -4.60
N TRP A 288 -28.42 -8.28 -4.10
CA TRP A 288 -29.63 -7.54 -3.69
C TRP A 288 -30.36 -6.78 -4.80
N LEU A 289 -29.76 -6.60 -5.97
CA LEU A 289 -30.49 -6.04 -7.11
C LEU A 289 -31.63 -6.97 -7.58
N PRO A 290 -32.68 -6.45 -8.19
CA PRO A 290 -33.76 -7.28 -8.79
C PRO A 290 -33.15 -8.29 -9.78
N GLY A 291 -33.43 -9.56 -9.56
CA GLY A 291 -32.85 -10.68 -10.35
C GLY A 291 -31.41 -11.03 -9.94
N GLY A 292 -30.89 -10.41 -8.87
CA GLY A 292 -29.55 -10.67 -8.35
C GLY A 292 -29.47 -12.02 -7.61
N GLY A 293 -28.23 -12.53 -7.52
CA GLY A 293 -27.89 -13.81 -6.91
C GLY A 293 -26.40 -14.04 -6.98
N GLY A 294 -25.93 -15.27 -6.78
CA GLY A 294 -24.50 -15.60 -6.73
C GLY A 294 -23.75 -15.42 -8.04
N PHE A 295 -24.43 -15.35 -9.20
CA PHE A 295 -23.85 -15.06 -10.52
C PHE A 295 -24.35 -13.73 -11.12
N THR A 296 -25.02 -12.92 -10.32
CA THR A 296 -25.55 -11.59 -10.67
C THR A 296 -25.40 -10.68 -9.46
N ARG A 297 -24.17 -10.49 -9.09
CA ARG A 297 -23.72 -9.80 -7.85
C ARG A 297 -23.79 -8.28 -8.00
N SER A 298 -23.66 -7.56 -6.94
CA SER A 298 -23.75 -6.10 -6.94
C SER A 298 -22.96 -5.50 -5.77
N VAL A 299 -22.10 -4.53 -6.07
CA VAL A 299 -21.17 -3.90 -5.13
C VAL A 299 -21.89 -3.05 -4.10
N CYS A 300 -21.48 -3.23 -2.85
CA CYS A 300 -21.91 -2.49 -1.66
C CYS A 300 -20.68 -1.92 -0.95
N ILE A 301 -20.90 -0.88 -0.15
CA ILE A 301 -19.83 -0.24 0.65
C ILE A 301 -20.36 0.05 2.06
N GLU A 302 -19.53 -0.25 3.08
CA GLU A 302 -19.77 0.13 4.48
C GLU A 302 -18.64 1.00 4.99
N GLU A 303 -18.96 1.98 5.84
CA GLU A 303 -17.98 2.73 6.62
C GLU A 303 -17.70 1.96 7.92
N PHE A 304 -16.43 1.86 8.31
CA PHE A 304 -16.04 1.27 9.58
C PHE A 304 -14.90 2.06 10.24
N LYS A 305 -14.66 1.76 11.51
CA LYS A 305 -13.54 2.32 12.26
C LYS A 305 -12.73 1.18 12.86
N TYR A 306 -11.42 1.19 12.63
CA TYR A 306 -10.51 0.26 13.27
C TYR A 306 -10.59 0.37 14.79
N ASN A 307 -10.44 -0.74 15.49
CA ASN A 307 -10.26 -0.78 16.94
C ASN A 307 -8.94 -0.08 17.33
N GLU A 308 -8.78 0.26 18.60
CA GLU A 308 -7.58 0.96 19.10
C GLU A 308 -6.30 0.15 18.90
N ASP A 309 -6.39 -1.18 18.88
CA ASP A 309 -5.28 -2.11 18.63
C ASP A 309 -5.01 -2.35 17.13
N GLY A 310 -5.70 -1.66 16.24
CA GLY A 310 -5.59 -1.80 14.79
C GLY A 310 -6.40 -2.96 14.20
N THR A 311 -7.11 -3.75 15.01
CA THR A 311 -7.96 -4.81 14.47
C THR A 311 -9.21 -4.25 13.79
N ILE A 312 -9.79 -5.04 12.86
CA ILE A 312 -11.01 -4.68 12.13
C ILE A 312 -12.22 -5.23 12.92
N PRO A 313 -13.23 -4.39 13.22
CA PRO A 313 -14.45 -4.87 13.86
C PRO A 313 -15.29 -5.72 12.90
N THR A 314 -16.29 -6.42 13.43
CA THR A 314 -17.29 -7.07 12.59
C THR A 314 -18.09 -6.02 11.80
N ILE A 315 -18.19 -6.22 10.49
CA ILE A 315 -18.94 -5.38 9.56
C ILE A 315 -20.19 -6.13 9.11
N MET A 316 -21.34 -5.48 9.26
CA MET A 316 -22.62 -6.02 8.83
C MET A 316 -23.04 -5.34 7.52
N ALA A 317 -23.49 -6.15 6.57
CA ALA A 317 -24.04 -5.65 5.33
C ALA A 317 -25.32 -4.85 5.58
N THR A 318 -25.38 -3.63 5.05
CA THR A 318 -26.57 -2.76 5.16
C THR A 318 -27.08 -2.33 3.80
N LYS A 319 -28.37 -2.03 3.71
CA LYS A 319 -28.95 -1.43 2.51
C LYS A 319 -28.80 0.07 2.49
N GLU A 320 -28.60 0.67 3.65
CA GLU A 320 -28.43 2.11 3.83
C GLU A 320 -27.13 2.64 3.21
N GLY A 321 -26.06 1.82 3.26
CA GLY A 321 -24.75 2.22 2.76
C GLY A 321 -24.09 3.27 3.63
N VAL A 322 -23.32 4.19 3.02
CA VAL A 322 -22.45 5.13 3.74
C VAL A 322 -23.01 6.56 3.76
N ALA A 323 -22.57 7.34 4.73
CA ALA A 323 -22.89 8.76 4.81
C ALA A 323 -22.08 9.57 3.77
N PRO A 324 -22.64 10.69 3.26
CA PRO A 324 -21.92 11.57 2.35
C PRO A 324 -20.71 12.22 3.05
N VAL A 325 -19.66 12.48 2.28
CA VAL A 325 -18.45 13.21 2.72
C VAL A 325 -18.23 14.50 1.92
N GLY A 326 -19.24 14.95 1.21
CA GLY A 326 -19.24 16.16 0.41
C GLY A 326 -20.64 16.48 -0.12
N THR A 327 -20.74 17.50 -0.96
CA THR A 327 -21.96 17.93 -1.66
C THR A 327 -21.68 18.04 -3.15
N LEU A 328 -22.71 17.89 -3.96
CA LEU A 328 -22.62 18.10 -5.40
C LEU A 328 -23.07 19.53 -5.74
N ASN A 329 -22.24 20.23 -6.50
CA ASN A 329 -22.57 21.56 -7.00
C ASN A 329 -23.37 21.43 -8.31
N PRO A 330 -24.67 21.78 -8.33
CA PRO A 330 -25.52 21.63 -9.51
C PRO A 330 -25.22 22.65 -10.63
N TYR A 331 -24.44 23.68 -10.34
CA TYR A 331 -24.06 24.71 -11.30
C TYR A 331 -22.88 24.33 -12.17
N LEU A 332 -22.28 23.19 -11.90
CA LEU A 332 -21.27 22.55 -12.76
C LEU A 332 -21.93 21.50 -13.65
N LYS A 333 -21.36 21.30 -14.85
CA LYS A 333 -21.74 20.18 -15.69
C LYS A 333 -21.59 18.88 -14.90
N THR A 334 -22.65 18.10 -14.82
CA THR A 334 -22.68 16.79 -14.17
C THR A 334 -23.09 15.75 -15.20
N GLU A 335 -22.25 14.76 -15.43
CA GLU A 335 -22.56 13.64 -16.32
C GLU A 335 -23.79 12.89 -15.78
N ALA A 336 -24.70 12.48 -16.65
CA ALA A 336 -26.00 11.92 -16.23
C ALA A 336 -25.84 10.56 -15.53
N GLU A 337 -24.79 9.83 -15.86
CA GLU A 337 -24.43 8.58 -15.19
C GLU A 337 -23.79 8.77 -13.80
N THR A 338 -23.64 10.02 -13.34
CA THR A 338 -23.35 10.35 -11.94
C THR A 338 -24.61 10.27 -11.13
N MET A 339 -24.81 9.18 -10.41
CA MET A 339 -26.05 8.96 -9.66
C MET A 339 -25.82 8.25 -8.32
N ALA A 340 -26.72 8.52 -7.38
CA ALA A 340 -26.77 7.81 -6.11
C ALA A 340 -27.66 6.56 -6.19
N TRP A 341 -28.65 6.60 -7.08
CA TRP A 341 -29.58 5.48 -7.27
C TRP A 341 -30.32 5.62 -8.59
N GLY A 342 -30.64 4.48 -9.21
CA GLY A 342 -31.38 4.40 -10.46
C GLY A 342 -32.40 3.25 -10.49
N LEU A 343 -33.52 3.44 -11.16
CA LEU A 343 -34.51 2.41 -11.41
C LEU A 343 -34.90 2.37 -12.89
N GLY A 344 -34.76 1.20 -13.52
CA GLY A 344 -35.14 0.98 -14.91
C GLY A 344 -34.22 1.71 -15.91
N LEU A 345 -32.98 1.96 -15.52
CA LEU A 345 -31.97 2.65 -16.32
C LEU A 345 -30.79 1.72 -16.62
N LYS A 346 -30.12 2.01 -17.70
CA LYS A 346 -28.79 1.44 -18.05
C LYS A 346 -27.84 2.56 -18.46
N THR A 347 -26.57 2.24 -18.56
CA THR A 347 -25.57 3.10 -19.20
C THR A 347 -25.21 2.55 -20.57
N GLY A 348 -25.05 3.43 -21.54
CA GLY A 348 -24.46 3.19 -22.86
C GLY A 348 -23.11 3.89 -22.95
N GLN A 349 -22.32 3.52 -23.94
CA GLN A 349 -21.00 4.13 -24.20
C GLN A 349 -20.74 4.19 -25.69
N ASP A 350 -20.24 5.32 -26.17
CA ASP A 350 -19.70 5.46 -27.51
C ASP A 350 -18.41 6.33 -27.50
N SER A 351 -17.64 6.25 -28.58
CA SER A 351 -16.35 6.92 -28.68
C SER A 351 -16.39 8.44 -28.74
N ASN A 352 -17.53 9.04 -29.07
CA ASN A 352 -17.67 10.48 -29.27
C ASN A 352 -18.25 11.17 -28.03
N THR A 353 -19.20 10.51 -27.36
CA THR A 353 -19.91 11.05 -26.17
C THR A 353 -19.31 10.58 -24.87
N GLY A 354 -18.72 9.38 -24.84
CA GLY A 354 -18.36 8.70 -23.60
C GLY A 354 -19.50 7.85 -23.07
N VAL A 355 -19.71 7.87 -21.78
CA VAL A 355 -20.81 7.17 -21.11
C VAL A 355 -22.04 8.09 -21.02
N TYR A 356 -23.23 7.52 -21.13
CA TYR A 356 -24.49 8.23 -21.01
C TYR A 356 -25.59 7.33 -20.45
N VAL A 357 -26.62 7.90 -19.86
CA VAL A 357 -27.79 7.15 -19.38
C VAL A 357 -28.72 6.81 -20.57
N THR A 358 -29.08 5.53 -20.65
CA THR A 358 -29.93 4.97 -21.69
C THR A 358 -31.01 4.05 -21.10
N SER A 359 -31.80 3.44 -21.96
CA SER A 359 -32.96 2.58 -21.61
C SER A 359 -34.00 3.31 -20.76
N ILE A 360 -34.07 4.63 -20.86
CA ILE A 360 -34.98 5.49 -20.14
C ILE A 360 -36.39 5.23 -20.65
N ARG A 361 -37.28 4.77 -19.73
CA ARG A 361 -38.68 4.46 -20.03
C ARG A 361 -39.61 5.18 -19.06
N ASN A 362 -40.90 5.18 -19.38
CA ASN A 362 -41.92 5.72 -18.48
C ASN A 362 -41.84 5.08 -17.08
N GLY A 363 -41.73 5.91 -16.04
CA GLY A 363 -41.60 5.49 -14.65
C GLY A 363 -40.16 5.19 -14.20
N GLY A 364 -39.19 5.25 -15.11
CA GLY A 364 -37.76 5.23 -14.76
C GLY A 364 -37.40 6.42 -13.87
N ARG A 365 -36.41 6.26 -13.01
CA ARG A 365 -35.98 7.27 -12.02
C ARG A 365 -34.50 7.27 -11.85
N LEU A 366 -33.93 8.48 -11.67
CA LEU A 366 -32.53 8.71 -11.29
C LEU A 366 -32.53 9.62 -10.06
N LYS A 367 -31.66 9.32 -9.10
CA LYS A 367 -31.47 10.12 -7.88
C LYS A 367 -30.03 10.59 -7.79
N VAL A 368 -29.85 11.87 -7.46
CA VAL A 368 -28.57 12.47 -7.06
C VAL A 368 -28.75 13.02 -5.65
N ARG A 369 -27.80 12.73 -4.76
CA ARG A 369 -27.88 13.11 -3.34
C ARG A 369 -27.03 14.36 -3.05
N GLU A 370 -27.39 15.03 -1.94
CA GLU A 370 -26.59 16.17 -1.40
C GLU A 370 -26.28 17.25 -2.43
N VAL A 371 -27.28 17.56 -3.29
CA VAL A 371 -27.17 18.66 -4.26
C VAL A 371 -27.31 19.99 -3.53
N ASP A 372 -26.28 20.83 -3.55
CA ASP A 372 -26.27 22.11 -2.84
C ASP A 372 -26.58 23.27 -3.78
N PHE A 373 -27.82 23.74 -3.74
CA PHE A 373 -28.31 24.87 -4.53
C PHE A 373 -27.90 26.22 -3.95
N GLY A 374 -27.20 26.27 -2.83
CA GLY A 374 -26.76 27.52 -2.18
C GLY A 374 -27.92 28.38 -1.71
N ASN A 375 -27.65 29.70 -1.54
CA ASN A 375 -28.64 30.64 -1.01
C ASN A 375 -29.41 31.39 -2.11
N ILE A 376 -28.87 31.47 -3.33
CA ILE A 376 -29.49 32.18 -4.46
C ILE A 376 -30.56 31.27 -5.09
N GLY A 377 -30.26 30.02 -5.22
CA GLY A 377 -31.14 29.00 -5.76
C GLY A 377 -31.11 28.88 -7.27
N ALA A 378 -31.73 27.80 -7.76
CA ALA A 378 -31.77 27.46 -9.17
C ALA A 378 -32.84 28.27 -9.96
N GLY A 379 -32.48 28.67 -11.18
CA GLY A 379 -33.35 29.41 -12.11
C GLY A 379 -33.67 28.62 -13.39
N ILE A 380 -32.67 27.96 -13.97
CA ILE A 380 -32.80 27.19 -15.22
C ILE A 380 -32.16 25.83 -15.01
N PHE A 381 -32.76 24.80 -15.58
CA PHE A 381 -32.16 23.46 -15.73
C PHE A 381 -31.92 23.20 -17.22
N THR A 382 -30.76 22.69 -17.58
CA THR A 382 -30.35 22.29 -18.92
C THR A 382 -29.85 20.85 -18.90
N ALA A 383 -30.19 20.05 -19.90
CA ALA A 383 -29.65 18.71 -20.09
C ALA A 383 -29.34 18.45 -21.58
N SER A 384 -28.27 17.68 -21.82
CA SER A 384 -27.95 17.11 -23.11
C SER A 384 -28.70 15.80 -23.29
N VAL A 385 -29.59 15.75 -24.30
CA VAL A 385 -30.47 14.61 -24.52
C VAL A 385 -30.45 14.17 -25.98
N ALA A 386 -30.72 12.88 -26.24
CA ALA A 386 -30.83 12.35 -27.59
C ALA A 386 -32.03 11.38 -27.71
N SER A 387 -32.90 11.59 -28.66
CA SER A 387 -34.09 10.73 -28.83
C SER A 387 -34.24 10.26 -30.28
N GLY A 388 -34.29 8.92 -30.40
CA GLY A 388 -34.68 8.22 -31.63
C GLY A 388 -36.16 7.89 -31.70
N SER A 389 -36.94 8.28 -30.69
CA SER A 389 -38.39 8.04 -30.56
C SER A 389 -39.20 9.34 -30.51
N LYS A 390 -40.40 9.31 -29.93
CA LYS A 390 -41.19 10.52 -29.72
C LYS A 390 -40.69 11.45 -28.61
N GLY A 391 -39.66 11.00 -27.86
CA GLY A 391 -39.19 11.69 -26.69
C GLY A 391 -40.04 11.41 -25.46
N GLY A 392 -40.04 12.37 -24.54
CA GLY A 392 -40.72 12.26 -23.25
C GLY A 392 -40.53 13.50 -22.41
N MET A 393 -40.58 13.34 -21.09
CA MET A 393 -40.37 14.43 -20.13
C MET A 393 -39.49 13.96 -18.96
N VAL A 394 -38.76 14.87 -18.39
CA VAL A 394 -38.07 14.72 -17.12
C VAL A 394 -38.74 15.62 -16.09
N GLU A 395 -39.41 15.06 -15.09
CA GLU A 395 -39.83 15.80 -13.91
C GLU A 395 -38.66 15.90 -12.92
N LEU A 396 -38.27 17.12 -12.54
CA LEU A 396 -37.28 17.42 -11.51
C LEU A 396 -37.98 17.56 -10.18
N ARG A 397 -37.64 16.73 -9.21
CA ARG A 397 -38.29 16.70 -7.90
C ARG A 397 -37.28 16.70 -6.76
N LEU A 398 -37.63 17.30 -5.63
CA LEU A 398 -36.78 17.39 -4.45
C LEU A 398 -37.10 16.28 -3.44
N ASP A 399 -36.07 15.72 -2.84
CA ASP A 399 -36.02 14.83 -1.67
C ASP A 399 -36.72 13.46 -1.87
N MET A 400 -37.82 13.43 -2.60
CA MET A 400 -38.60 12.21 -2.88
C MET A 400 -39.01 12.15 -4.35
N PRO A 401 -39.19 10.96 -4.94
CA PRO A 401 -39.61 10.86 -6.35
C PRO A 401 -41.03 11.38 -6.61
N ASP A 402 -41.82 11.56 -5.59
CA ASP A 402 -43.15 12.21 -5.57
C ASP A 402 -43.12 13.53 -4.76
N GLY A 403 -41.95 14.02 -4.43
CA GLY A 403 -41.73 15.27 -3.73
C GLY A 403 -42.06 16.52 -4.56
N GLU A 404 -41.60 17.69 -4.08
CA GLU A 404 -41.85 18.93 -4.74
C GLU A 404 -41.36 18.94 -6.20
N LEU A 405 -42.25 19.26 -7.12
CA LEU A 405 -41.93 19.41 -8.54
C LEU A 405 -41.35 20.81 -8.77
N ILE A 406 -40.07 20.88 -9.12
CA ILE A 406 -39.32 22.11 -9.35
C ILE A 406 -39.11 22.43 -10.83
N GLY A 407 -39.41 21.54 -11.73
CA GLY A 407 -39.27 21.72 -13.17
C GLY A 407 -39.72 20.51 -13.99
N THR A 408 -40.03 20.76 -15.26
CA THR A 408 -40.32 19.70 -16.22
C THR A 408 -39.60 19.99 -17.52
N LEU A 409 -38.63 19.17 -17.90
CA LEU A 409 -37.94 19.26 -19.19
C LEU A 409 -38.70 18.39 -20.21
N SER A 410 -39.08 18.99 -21.32
CA SER A 410 -39.65 18.24 -22.47
C SER A 410 -38.56 17.86 -23.44
N VAL A 411 -38.49 16.59 -23.81
CA VAL A 411 -37.56 16.05 -24.79
C VAL A 411 -38.35 15.62 -26.01
N SER A 412 -37.97 16.17 -27.17
CA SER A 412 -38.56 15.80 -28.47
C SER A 412 -37.61 14.87 -29.24
N TYR A 413 -38.08 14.33 -30.38
CA TYR A 413 -37.20 13.63 -31.32
C TYR A 413 -36.05 14.52 -31.78
N THR A 414 -34.78 14.05 -31.59
CA THR A 414 -33.55 14.80 -31.91
C THR A 414 -32.87 14.35 -33.20
N GLY A 415 -33.40 13.33 -33.86
CA GLY A 415 -32.76 12.76 -35.07
C GLY A 415 -32.18 11.36 -34.88
N GLY A 416 -32.01 10.88 -33.65
CA GLY A 416 -31.46 9.57 -33.34
C GLY A 416 -31.01 9.43 -31.90
N TRP A 417 -30.67 8.22 -31.49
CA TRP A 417 -30.28 7.89 -30.12
C TRP A 417 -28.93 8.45 -29.66
N THR A 418 -28.13 9.01 -30.61
CA THR A 418 -26.84 9.66 -30.37
C THR A 418 -26.75 11.01 -31.05
N GLN A 419 -27.90 11.58 -31.46
CA GLN A 419 -27.97 12.95 -31.97
C GLN A 419 -28.33 13.86 -30.80
N TRP A 420 -27.30 14.36 -30.15
CA TRP A 420 -27.40 15.14 -28.92
C TRP A 420 -27.90 16.55 -29.16
N LYS A 421 -28.74 17.02 -28.25
CA LYS A 421 -29.30 18.38 -28.22
C LYS A 421 -29.42 18.83 -26.77
N GLU A 422 -29.05 20.07 -26.49
CA GLU A 422 -29.36 20.72 -25.21
C GLU A 422 -30.80 21.18 -25.19
N GLU A 423 -31.53 20.77 -24.18
CA GLU A 423 -32.90 21.24 -23.87
C GLU A 423 -32.89 21.85 -22.48
N SER A 424 -33.69 22.92 -22.29
CA SER A 424 -33.73 23.67 -21.03
C SER A 424 -35.17 23.91 -20.54
N THR A 425 -35.29 24.06 -19.24
CA THR A 425 -36.56 24.43 -18.59
C THR A 425 -36.32 25.36 -17.41
N ASN A 426 -37.28 26.26 -17.16
CA ASN A 426 -37.25 27.14 -16.00
C ASN A 426 -37.58 26.35 -14.73
N ILE A 427 -36.95 26.74 -13.64
CA ILE A 427 -37.21 26.18 -12.32
C ILE A 427 -38.38 26.91 -11.67
N ILE A 428 -39.30 26.14 -11.09
CA ILE A 428 -40.49 26.61 -10.42
C ILE A 428 -40.17 26.86 -8.95
N GLY A 429 -40.60 28.00 -8.41
CA GLY A 429 -40.45 28.31 -7.00
C GLY A 429 -39.05 28.85 -6.61
N SER A 430 -38.62 28.56 -5.39
CA SER A 430 -37.31 28.93 -4.86
C SER A 430 -36.62 27.69 -4.34
N VAL A 431 -35.69 27.16 -5.13
CA VAL A 431 -34.91 25.97 -4.82
C VAL A 431 -33.55 26.40 -4.26
N THR A 432 -33.39 26.35 -2.94
CA THR A 432 -32.16 26.77 -2.24
C THR A 432 -31.75 25.75 -1.20
N GLY A 433 -30.48 25.75 -0.80
CA GLY A 433 -29.94 24.82 0.21
C GLY A 433 -29.63 23.42 -0.38
N LYS A 434 -29.56 22.43 0.49
CA LYS A 434 -29.20 21.06 0.13
C LYS A 434 -30.42 20.18 -0.01
N HIS A 435 -30.50 19.45 -1.11
CA HIS A 435 -31.59 18.55 -1.42
C HIS A 435 -31.09 17.28 -2.12
N ASP A 436 -31.83 16.20 -2.00
CA ASP A 436 -31.74 15.08 -2.92
C ASP A 436 -32.55 15.43 -4.19
N LEU A 437 -31.91 15.36 -5.36
CA LEU A 437 -32.56 15.65 -6.64
C LEU A 437 -32.99 14.35 -7.32
N TRP A 438 -34.24 14.32 -7.73
CA TRP A 438 -34.83 13.22 -8.46
C TRP A 438 -35.19 13.63 -9.90
N PHE A 439 -34.79 12.81 -10.85
CA PHE A 439 -35.23 12.83 -12.21
C PHE A 439 -36.27 11.72 -12.39
N VAL A 440 -37.51 12.08 -12.64
CA VAL A 440 -38.61 11.11 -12.86
C VAL A 440 -38.99 11.15 -14.33
N PHE A 441 -38.76 10.09 -15.04
CA PHE A 441 -38.94 10.03 -16.46
C PHE A 441 -40.40 9.65 -16.81
N LYS A 442 -41.01 10.40 -17.70
CA LYS A 442 -42.40 10.27 -18.11
C LYS A 442 -42.52 10.20 -19.63
N GLY A 443 -43.42 9.37 -20.10
CA GLY A 443 -43.72 9.23 -21.51
C GLY A 443 -44.85 8.24 -21.77
N ASP A 444 -45.24 8.10 -23.00
CA ASP A 444 -46.34 7.19 -23.40
C ASP A 444 -45.79 5.80 -23.72
N GLY A 445 -46.46 4.79 -23.19
CA GLY A 445 -46.18 3.38 -23.54
C GLY A 445 -44.98 2.78 -22.84
N ALA A 446 -44.47 1.68 -23.41
CA ALA A 446 -43.32 0.90 -22.85
C ALA A 446 -42.01 1.13 -23.64
N GLU A 447 -42.02 2.02 -24.63
CA GLU A 447 -40.87 2.30 -25.49
C GLU A 447 -39.80 3.11 -24.74
N GLU A 448 -38.56 3.06 -25.24
CA GLU A 448 -37.50 3.95 -24.80
C GLU A 448 -37.78 5.39 -25.23
N LEU A 449 -37.53 6.33 -24.33
CA LEU A 449 -37.91 7.74 -24.52
C LEU A 449 -36.75 8.54 -25.14
N PHE A 450 -35.64 8.56 -24.47
CA PHE A 450 -34.42 9.29 -24.87
C PHE A 450 -33.21 8.80 -24.08
N ASN A 451 -32.01 9.20 -24.48
CA ASN A 451 -30.75 9.10 -23.75
C ASN A 451 -30.43 10.46 -23.12
N MET A 452 -29.66 10.46 -22.03
CA MET A 452 -29.23 11.67 -21.33
C MET A 452 -27.71 11.58 -21.07
N ASP A 453 -26.98 12.63 -21.47
CA ASP A 453 -25.52 12.69 -21.42
C ASP A 453 -25.07 13.47 -20.17
N TYR A 454 -25.52 14.71 -20.02
CA TYR A 454 -25.21 15.52 -18.85
C TYR A 454 -26.38 16.45 -18.49
N TRP A 455 -26.27 17.07 -17.32
CA TRP A 455 -27.17 18.10 -16.85
C TRP A 455 -26.45 19.19 -16.07
N GLN A 456 -27.08 20.38 -15.98
CA GLN A 456 -26.54 21.53 -15.24
C GLN A 456 -27.70 22.46 -14.87
N PHE A 457 -27.59 23.14 -13.73
CA PHE A 457 -28.45 24.25 -13.35
C PHE A 457 -27.75 25.58 -13.59
N ALA A 458 -28.54 26.65 -13.75
CA ALA A 458 -28.10 28.01 -13.64
C ALA A 458 -28.84 28.71 -12.46
N GLU A 459 -28.18 29.65 -11.80
CA GLU A 459 -28.79 30.40 -10.69
C GLU A 459 -30.00 31.25 -11.13
N LYS A 460 -30.87 31.58 -10.17
CA LYS A 460 -32.06 32.41 -10.40
C LYS A 460 -31.65 33.85 -10.65
N GLU A 461 -32.24 34.48 -11.66
CA GLU A 461 -31.92 35.84 -12.12
C GLU A 461 -32.10 36.88 -11.02
N GLN A 462 -31.06 37.65 -10.73
CA GLN A 462 -31.09 38.91 -9.97
C GLN A 462 -30.33 39.98 -10.74
N ASN A 463 -30.90 40.65 -11.73
CA ASN A 463 -30.26 41.68 -12.57
C ASN A 463 -28.90 41.26 -13.14
N LYS A 464 -28.76 41.12 -14.44
CA LYS A 464 -27.62 40.60 -15.16
C LYS A 464 -26.26 41.22 -14.77
N SER A 465 -25.74 40.84 -13.59
CA SER A 465 -24.43 41.18 -13.12
C SER A 465 -23.63 39.88 -12.88
N LEU A 466 -22.33 39.91 -13.11
CA LEU A 466 -21.45 38.81 -12.88
C LEU A 466 -21.46 38.47 -11.39
N VAL A 467 -21.90 37.28 -11.01
CA VAL A 467 -22.03 36.84 -9.62
C VAL A 467 -20.79 36.14 -9.16
N ALA A 468 -20.30 35.18 -9.96
CA ALA A 468 -19.17 34.35 -9.62
C ALA A 468 -18.38 33.96 -10.85
N LEU A 469 -17.10 33.64 -10.65
CA LEU A 469 -16.27 32.88 -11.57
C LEU A 469 -16.14 31.47 -11.04
N ASN A 470 -16.44 30.54 -11.90
CA ASN A 470 -16.17 29.14 -11.65
C ASN A 470 -15.03 28.69 -12.57
N ALA A 471 -13.85 28.55 -11.99
CA ALA A 471 -12.71 27.97 -12.68
C ALA A 471 -12.57 26.51 -12.29
N SER A 472 -12.42 25.65 -13.26
CA SER A 472 -12.12 24.24 -13.10
C SER A 472 -10.87 23.88 -13.89
N ILE A 473 -10.19 22.85 -13.45
CA ILE A 473 -9.05 22.29 -14.13
C ILE A 473 -9.28 20.79 -14.29
N ASP A 474 -9.03 20.26 -15.46
CA ASP A 474 -9.27 18.83 -15.76
C ASP A 474 -8.37 17.90 -14.94
N GLN A 475 -7.20 18.39 -14.53
CA GLN A 475 -6.31 17.69 -13.60
C GLN A 475 -5.54 18.71 -12.73
N PHE A 476 -5.62 18.53 -11.41
CA PHE A 476 -4.91 19.39 -10.43
C PHE A 476 -3.45 18.95 -10.19
N LYS A 477 -3.02 17.87 -10.86
CA LYS A 477 -1.69 17.28 -10.76
C LYS A 477 -1.14 17.04 -12.16
N ILE A 478 -0.05 17.69 -12.49
CA ILE A 478 0.64 17.53 -13.77
C ILE A 478 1.94 16.78 -13.52
N ASP A 479 2.10 15.62 -14.15
CA ASP A 479 3.31 14.82 -14.09
C ASP A 479 4.15 15.08 -15.35
N ILE A 480 5.36 15.63 -15.17
CA ILE A 480 6.33 15.79 -16.27
C ILE A 480 7.10 14.48 -16.41
N LEU A 481 7.01 13.89 -17.60
CA LEU A 481 7.75 12.67 -17.95
C LEU A 481 8.73 12.96 -19.11
N PRO A 482 9.88 12.28 -19.18
CA PRO A 482 10.81 12.41 -20.30
C PRO A 482 10.12 12.14 -21.64
N GLY A 483 10.22 13.08 -22.56
CA GLY A 483 9.64 12.98 -23.91
C GLY A 483 8.15 13.28 -24.02
N ASN A 484 7.46 13.54 -22.90
CA ASN A 484 6.06 13.94 -22.87
C ASN A 484 5.91 15.27 -22.12
N VAL A 485 5.13 16.18 -22.68
CA VAL A 485 4.73 17.41 -22.00
C VAL A 485 3.29 17.23 -21.56
N HIS A 486 3.06 17.12 -20.29
CA HIS A 486 1.71 17.03 -19.73
C HIS A 486 1.15 18.42 -19.51
N THR A 487 -0.07 18.63 -19.97
CA THR A 487 -0.81 19.87 -19.83
C THR A 487 -2.11 19.60 -19.11
N ALA A 488 -2.57 20.58 -18.34
CA ALA A 488 -3.93 20.62 -17.81
C ALA A 488 -4.70 21.74 -18.50
N ASN A 489 -6.00 21.54 -18.68
CA ASN A 489 -6.86 22.53 -19.27
C ASN A 489 -7.73 23.18 -18.21
N ILE A 490 -7.70 24.49 -18.15
CA ILE A 490 -8.57 25.30 -17.30
C ILE A 490 -9.78 25.70 -18.11
N LYS A 491 -10.93 25.54 -17.51
CA LYS A 491 -12.19 26.07 -18.00
C LYS A 491 -12.72 27.12 -17.04
N VAL A 492 -13.06 28.28 -17.53
CA VAL A 492 -13.55 29.40 -16.74
C VAL A 492 -14.97 29.74 -17.16
N MET A 493 -15.91 29.54 -16.24
CA MET A 493 -17.32 29.89 -16.46
C MET A 493 -17.67 31.15 -15.68
N ALA A 494 -18.09 32.19 -16.37
CA ALA A 494 -18.70 33.35 -15.78
C ALA A 494 -20.18 33.10 -15.48
N ILE A 495 -20.56 33.15 -14.23
CA ILE A 495 -21.93 32.90 -13.77
C ILE A 495 -22.59 34.23 -13.52
N TYR A 496 -23.69 34.48 -14.22
CA TYR A 496 -24.42 35.70 -14.15
C TYR A 496 -25.71 35.52 -13.33
N THR A 497 -26.23 36.63 -12.79
CA THR A 497 -27.48 36.66 -11.99
C THR A 497 -28.72 36.27 -12.76
N ASP A 498 -28.66 36.17 -14.10
CA ASP A 498 -29.75 35.72 -14.97
C ASP A 498 -29.78 34.21 -15.19
N GLY A 499 -28.92 33.48 -14.47
CA GLY A 499 -28.81 32.05 -14.60
C GLY A 499 -28.03 31.58 -15.84
N THR A 500 -27.46 32.50 -16.60
CA THR A 500 -26.59 32.10 -17.72
C THR A 500 -25.17 31.87 -17.25
N ALA A 501 -24.57 30.78 -17.72
CA ALA A 501 -23.14 30.52 -17.58
C ALA A 501 -22.48 30.70 -18.95
N THR A 502 -21.48 31.54 -19.05
CA THR A 502 -20.73 31.77 -20.30
C THR A 502 -19.30 31.30 -20.10
N ASP A 503 -18.80 30.54 -21.06
CA ASP A 503 -17.36 30.19 -21.09
C ASP A 503 -16.56 31.45 -21.43
N VAL A 504 -15.74 31.88 -20.53
CA VAL A 504 -14.89 33.07 -20.65
C VAL A 504 -13.41 32.72 -20.51
N THR A 505 -13.06 31.48 -20.79
CA THR A 505 -11.69 30.96 -20.63
C THR A 505 -10.67 31.78 -21.40
N ASP A 506 -11.00 32.16 -22.63
CA ASP A 506 -10.12 32.97 -23.49
C ASP A 506 -10.07 34.46 -23.11
N GLU A 507 -11.04 34.93 -22.34
CA GLU A 507 -11.19 36.32 -21.90
C GLU A 507 -10.70 36.53 -20.47
N ALA A 508 -10.59 35.46 -19.69
CA ALA A 508 -10.15 35.49 -18.29
C ALA A 508 -8.64 35.69 -18.20
N GLU A 509 -8.22 36.52 -17.24
CA GLU A 509 -6.81 36.58 -16.87
C GLU A 509 -6.45 35.36 -16.01
N ILE A 510 -5.60 34.51 -16.52
CA ILE A 510 -5.15 33.27 -15.85
C ILE A 510 -3.64 33.39 -15.60
N ARG A 511 -3.22 33.34 -14.34
CA ARG A 511 -1.80 33.46 -13.99
C ARG A 511 -1.38 32.51 -12.89
N ALA A 512 -0.17 32.00 -12.99
CA ALA A 512 0.46 31.22 -11.92
C ALA A 512 1.02 32.16 -10.85
N VAL A 513 0.77 31.85 -9.58
CA VAL A 513 1.28 32.63 -8.44
C VAL A 513 2.75 32.38 -8.23
N THR A 514 3.19 31.12 -8.38
CA THR A 514 4.60 30.76 -8.22
C THR A 514 5.29 30.70 -9.58
N PRO A 515 6.21 31.64 -9.87
CA PRO A 515 6.92 31.65 -11.15
C PRO A 515 7.76 30.39 -11.37
N GLY A 516 7.78 29.90 -12.61
CA GLY A 516 8.67 28.81 -13.01
C GLY A 516 8.17 27.39 -12.73
N VAL A 517 7.07 27.23 -12.00
CA VAL A 517 6.45 25.90 -11.77
C VAL A 517 5.64 25.47 -12.98
N VAL A 518 4.87 26.39 -13.54
CA VAL A 518 4.07 26.15 -14.73
C VAL A 518 4.20 27.34 -15.71
N SER A 519 3.91 27.09 -16.98
CA SER A 519 3.59 28.13 -17.96
C SER A 519 2.09 28.09 -18.25
N VAL A 520 1.48 29.25 -18.39
CA VAL A 520 0.06 29.41 -18.70
C VAL A 520 -0.05 30.09 -20.06
N ASN A 521 -0.84 29.51 -20.96
CA ASN A 521 -1.14 30.08 -22.26
C ASN A 521 -2.64 29.91 -22.55
N GLY A 522 -3.42 30.98 -22.38
CA GLY A 522 -4.87 30.88 -22.36
C GLY A 522 -5.34 29.92 -21.28
N GLY A 523 -6.29 29.04 -21.59
CA GLY A 523 -6.77 28.00 -20.66
C GLY A 523 -5.83 26.80 -20.50
N VAL A 524 -4.64 26.79 -21.13
CA VAL A 524 -3.73 25.62 -21.06
C VAL A 524 -2.59 25.90 -20.09
N VAL A 525 -2.44 25.05 -19.13
CA VAL A 525 -1.34 25.04 -18.13
C VAL A 525 -0.38 23.94 -18.45
N THR A 526 0.89 24.25 -18.62
CA THR A 526 1.96 23.28 -18.90
C THR A 526 2.91 23.24 -17.71
N GLY A 527 3.17 22.04 -17.18
CA GLY A 527 4.18 21.81 -16.16
C GLY A 527 5.58 22.14 -16.68
N VAL A 528 6.35 22.95 -15.92
CA VAL A 528 7.72 23.38 -16.27
C VAL A 528 8.74 22.83 -15.30
N ALA A 529 8.45 22.86 -13.99
CA ALA A 529 9.32 22.37 -12.96
C ALA A 529 8.51 21.87 -11.76
N TYR A 530 9.10 20.94 -11.00
CA TYR A 530 8.52 20.46 -9.77
C TYR A 530 8.12 21.61 -8.84
N GLY A 531 6.94 21.52 -8.26
CA GLY A 531 6.47 22.48 -7.29
C GLY A 531 4.97 22.51 -7.14
N LYS A 532 4.53 23.38 -6.21
CA LYS A 532 3.12 23.71 -6.01
C LYS A 532 2.91 25.14 -6.42
N THR A 533 1.81 25.40 -7.09
CA THR A 533 1.42 26.77 -7.43
C THR A 533 -0.09 26.91 -7.31
N ASP A 534 -0.53 28.07 -6.93
CA ASP A 534 -1.92 28.48 -7.12
C ASP A 534 -2.04 29.11 -8.51
N ILE A 535 -3.12 28.84 -9.19
CA ILE A 535 -3.50 29.53 -10.42
C ILE A 535 -4.62 30.51 -10.07
N GLU A 536 -4.32 31.77 -10.16
CA GLU A 536 -5.33 32.82 -10.05
C GLU A 536 -6.02 33.02 -11.39
N VAL A 537 -7.33 32.98 -11.34
CA VAL A 537 -8.21 33.23 -12.47
C VAL A 537 -9.06 34.43 -12.17
N SER A 538 -9.09 35.46 -13.00
CA SER A 538 -9.90 36.67 -12.81
C SER A 538 -10.63 37.08 -14.07
N TYR A 539 -11.85 37.56 -13.92
CA TYR A 539 -12.71 38.10 -14.97
C TYR A 539 -13.79 39.00 -14.38
N GLY A 540 -14.02 40.15 -14.97
CA GLY A 540 -15.11 41.07 -14.55
C GLY A 540 -15.08 41.47 -13.07
N GLY A 541 -13.89 41.54 -12.45
CA GLY A 541 -13.73 41.89 -11.04
C GLY A 541 -14.02 40.75 -10.05
N LYS A 542 -14.22 39.54 -10.53
CA LYS A 542 -14.31 38.31 -9.74
C LYS A 542 -13.05 37.49 -9.93
N SER A 543 -12.68 36.69 -8.92
CA SER A 543 -11.52 35.82 -8.98
C SER A 543 -11.82 34.45 -8.39
N SER A 544 -11.09 33.46 -8.87
CA SER A 544 -11.07 32.07 -8.37
C SER A 544 -9.61 31.61 -8.28
N ILE A 545 -9.34 30.67 -7.38
CA ILE A 545 -7.99 30.11 -7.18
C ILE A 545 -8.07 28.59 -7.37
N LEU A 546 -7.25 28.07 -8.26
CA LEU A 546 -7.05 26.64 -8.44
C LEU A 546 -5.70 26.25 -7.86
N LYS A 547 -5.66 25.13 -7.16
CA LYS A 547 -4.41 24.58 -6.61
C LYS A 547 -3.86 23.55 -7.58
N LEU A 548 -2.58 23.67 -7.92
CA LEU A 548 -1.93 22.77 -8.86
C LEU A 548 -0.59 22.28 -8.31
N ILE A 549 -0.33 21.02 -8.51
CA ILE A 549 0.93 20.37 -8.17
C ILE A 549 1.55 19.90 -9.48
N VAL A 550 2.80 20.28 -9.72
CA VAL A 550 3.62 19.75 -10.80
C VAL A 550 4.64 18.80 -10.22
N ARG A 551 4.60 17.54 -10.65
CA ARG A 551 5.63 16.57 -10.32
C ARG A 551 6.53 16.40 -11.55
N ASP A 552 7.81 16.53 -11.34
CA ASP A 552 8.82 16.14 -12.32
C ASP A 552 9.15 14.69 -12.08
N ILE A 553 8.40 13.82 -12.74
CA ILE A 553 8.50 12.37 -12.54
C ILE A 553 9.91 11.87 -12.85
N GLU A 554 10.57 12.46 -13.84
CA GLU A 554 11.96 12.11 -14.12
C GLU A 554 12.85 12.44 -12.91
N LYS A 555 12.71 13.64 -12.32
CA LYS A 555 13.52 14.03 -11.15
C LYS A 555 13.09 13.33 -9.88
N GLU A 556 11.78 13.17 -9.68
CA GLU A 556 11.22 12.47 -8.53
C GLU A 556 11.72 11.03 -8.45
N TYR A 557 11.88 10.38 -9.61
CA TYR A 557 12.30 8.98 -9.69
C TYR A 557 13.65 8.76 -10.41
N THR A 558 14.44 9.81 -10.58
CA THR A 558 15.84 9.72 -11.02
C THR A 558 16.75 9.95 -9.82
N VAL A 559 17.51 8.94 -9.46
CA VAL A 559 18.51 9.05 -8.41
C VAL A 559 19.65 9.94 -8.86
N ASP A 560 19.91 11.01 -8.10
CA ASP A 560 21.05 11.90 -8.30
C ASP A 560 22.34 11.26 -7.78
N ARG A 561 22.29 10.70 -6.58
CA ARG A 561 23.42 10.02 -5.94
C ARG A 561 22.94 9.10 -4.83
N LEU A 562 23.81 8.16 -4.45
CA LEU A 562 23.63 7.34 -3.26
C LEU A 562 24.41 7.95 -2.09
N SER A 563 23.87 7.80 -0.87
CA SER A 563 24.52 8.15 0.39
C SER A 563 24.57 6.90 1.27
N PHE A 564 25.78 6.43 1.54
CA PHE A 564 25.99 5.39 2.54
C PHE A 564 26.15 6.03 3.91
N GLU A 565 25.38 5.55 4.89
CA GLU A 565 25.42 6.07 6.26
C GLU A 565 25.75 4.96 7.26
N ALA A 566 26.66 5.28 8.13
CA ALA A 566 26.97 4.50 9.32
C ALA A 566 26.99 5.44 10.52
N PHE A 567 26.55 4.94 11.69
CA PHE A 567 26.45 5.73 12.91
C PHE A 567 25.58 6.99 12.76
N GLY A 568 24.60 6.96 11.85
CA GLY A 568 23.68 8.07 11.58
C GLY A 568 24.30 9.26 10.82
N LYS A 569 25.41 9.07 10.12
CA LYS A 569 26.07 10.08 9.30
C LYS A 569 26.64 9.48 8.01
N PRO A 570 26.70 10.24 6.93
CA PRO A 570 27.35 9.81 5.68
C PRO A 570 28.83 9.56 5.91
N VAL A 571 29.33 8.43 5.42
CA VAL A 571 30.75 8.05 5.48
C VAL A 571 31.19 7.37 4.18
N ASN A 572 32.46 7.50 3.81
CA ASN A 572 33.10 6.83 2.68
C ASN A 572 34.27 5.94 3.10
N GLU A 573 34.64 6.01 4.39
CA GLU A 573 35.65 5.16 5.00
C GLU A 573 35.16 4.67 6.35
N LEU A 574 35.41 3.39 6.66
CA LEU A 574 35.11 2.76 7.94
C LEU A 574 36.30 1.98 8.47
N LYS A 575 36.46 2.00 9.77
CA LYS A 575 37.37 1.12 10.49
C LYS A 575 36.53 0.22 11.38
N LEU A 576 36.59 -1.08 11.15
CA LEU A 576 35.86 -2.07 11.91
C LEU A 576 36.84 -3.00 12.60
N LEU A 577 36.45 -3.52 13.76
CA LEU A 577 37.20 -4.59 14.38
C LEU A 577 36.82 -5.92 13.71
N SER A 578 37.78 -6.79 13.46
CA SER A 578 37.53 -8.10 12.92
C SER A 578 36.59 -8.86 13.84
N ARG A 579 35.67 -9.65 13.23
CA ARG A 579 34.57 -10.36 13.88
C ARG A 579 33.52 -9.44 14.52
N SER A 580 33.52 -8.15 14.17
CA SER A 580 32.45 -7.22 14.51
C SER A 580 31.42 -7.14 13.39
N GLN A 581 30.26 -6.58 13.72
CA GLN A 581 29.21 -6.25 12.78
C GLN A 581 28.73 -4.82 12.99
N LEU A 582 28.31 -4.20 11.91
CA LEU A 582 27.82 -2.83 11.90
C LEU A 582 26.57 -2.74 11.02
N SER A 583 25.50 -2.17 11.56
CA SER A 583 24.33 -1.77 10.77
C SER A 583 24.64 -0.53 9.95
N TYR A 584 24.17 -0.50 8.73
CA TYR A 584 24.26 0.67 7.87
C TYR A 584 22.92 0.95 7.23
N SER A 585 22.74 2.18 6.77
CA SER A 585 21.65 2.58 5.90
C SER A 585 22.20 3.12 4.58
N LEU A 586 21.57 2.75 3.48
CA LEU A 586 21.88 3.31 2.17
C LEU A 586 20.69 4.10 1.69
N PHE A 587 20.91 5.36 1.35
CA PHE A 587 19.87 6.24 0.86
C PHE A 587 20.08 6.58 -0.61
N ALA A 588 19.03 6.49 -1.40
CA ALA A 588 18.95 7.14 -2.69
C ALA A 588 18.51 8.59 -2.47
N ILE A 589 19.26 9.52 -3.03
CA ILE A 589 18.92 10.95 -3.05
C ILE A 589 18.48 11.25 -4.46
N TYR A 590 17.22 11.60 -4.62
CA TYR A 590 16.62 11.85 -5.93
C TYR A 590 16.85 13.31 -6.38
N GLN A 591 16.68 13.54 -7.68
CA GLN A 591 16.94 14.87 -8.28
C GLN A 591 15.98 15.96 -7.79
N ASP A 592 14.85 15.61 -7.23
CA ASP A 592 13.92 16.53 -6.58
C ASP A 592 14.31 16.84 -5.12
N GLY A 593 15.31 16.13 -4.58
CA GLY A 593 15.87 16.31 -3.24
C GLY A 593 15.24 15.44 -2.16
N HIS A 594 14.23 14.62 -2.47
CA HIS A 594 13.75 13.64 -1.49
C HIS A 594 14.74 12.48 -1.34
N THR A 595 14.64 11.74 -0.25
CA THR A 595 15.51 10.61 0.06
C THR A 595 14.68 9.37 0.36
N GLU A 596 15.17 8.23 -0.10
CA GLU A 596 14.56 6.92 0.15
C GLU A 596 15.62 5.98 0.69
N GLU A 597 15.28 5.18 1.69
CA GLU A 597 16.17 4.14 2.19
C GLU A 597 16.09 2.90 1.29
N ILE A 598 17.20 2.57 0.65
CA ILE A 598 17.32 1.47 -0.31
C ILE A 598 18.26 0.36 0.17
N THR A 599 18.52 0.29 1.46
CA THR A 599 19.48 -0.65 2.09
C THR A 599 19.24 -2.10 1.68
N GLN A 600 17.98 -2.50 1.51
CA GLN A 600 17.58 -3.89 1.24
C GLN A 600 17.48 -4.24 -0.25
N VAL A 601 17.50 -3.23 -1.12
CA VAL A 601 17.21 -3.42 -2.56
C VAL A 601 18.40 -3.05 -3.47
N ALA A 602 19.42 -2.40 -2.93
CA ALA A 602 20.62 -2.07 -3.68
C ALA A 602 21.49 -3.30 -3.95
N ASP A 603 22.07 -3.36 -5.14
CA ASP A 603 23.09 -4.36 -5.46
C ASP A 603 24.38 -4.05 -4.70
N VAL A 604 25.04 -5.07 -4.20
CA VAL A 604 26.29 -4.97 -3.41
C VAL A 604 27.38 -5.76 -4.11
N ASP A 605 28.50 -5.09 -4.36
CA ASP A 605 29.75 -5.69 -4.86
C ASP A 605 30.87 -5.49 -3.85
N ILE A 606 31.54 -6.56 -3.48
CA ILE A 606 32.58 -6.57 -2.44
C ILE A 606 33.91 -6.98 -3.08
N GLN A 607 34.87 -6.10 -3.05
CA GLN A 607 36.19 -6.34 -3.67
C GLN A 607 36.92 -7.53 -3.03
N ASN A 608 36.88 -7.64 -1.71
CA ASN A 608 37.51 -8.73 -0.94
C ASN A 608 36.45 -9.42 -0.04
N PRO A 609 35.64 -10.36 -0.57
CA PRO A 609 34.58 -11.00 0.19
C PRO A 609 35.09 -11.93 1.30
N GLU A 610 36.38 -12.24 1.32
CA GLU A 610 37.04 -12.95 2.41
C GLU A 610 37.32 -12.07 3.66
N VAL A 611 37.30 -10.73 3.49
CA VAL A 611 37.51 -9.75 4.56
C VAL A 611 36.18 -9.29 5.14
N LEU A 612 35.21 -9.09 4.28
CA LEU A 612 33.90 -8.56 4.65
C LEU A 612 32.78 -9.39 4.05
N LEU A 613 31.66 -9.47 4.77
CA LEU A 613 30.37 -9.87 4.26
C LEU A 613 29.37 -8.73 4.46
N VAL A 614 28.57 -8.44 3.45
CA VAL A 614 27.52 -7.41 3.52
C VAL A 614 26.19 -8.08 3.19
N GLU A 615 25.27 -8.08 4.13
CA GLU A 615 23.98 -8.74 3.96
C GLU A 615 22.93 -8.08 4.88
N ALA A 616 21.71 -7.96 4.38
CA ALA A 616 20.55 -7.51 5.16
C ALA A 616 20.77 -6.22 5.97
N GLY A 617 21.48 -5.24 5.41
CA GLY A 617 21.76 -3.96 6.10
C GLY A 617 22.86 -4.07 7.17
N GLN A 618 23.62 -5.15 7.14
CA GLN A 618 24.75 -5.39 8.05
C GLN A 618 26.05 -5.55 7.28
N ILE A 619 27.13 -4.95 7.78
CA ILE A 619 28.49 -5.22 7.37
C ILE A 619 29.13 -6.07 8.47
N MET A 620 29.65 -7.23 8.10
CA MET A 620 30.34 -8.14 9.00
C MET A 620 31.83 -8.20 8.62
N ALA A 621 32.68 -7.79 9.52
CA ALA A 621 34.12 -7.92 9.36
C ALA A 621 34.54 -9.36 9.70
N LEU A 622 35.03 -10.12 8.72
CA LEU A 622 35.33 -11.54 8.89
C LEU A 622 36.75 -11.78 9.39
N LYS A 623 37.70 -11.08 8.82
CA LYS A 623 39.12 -11.15 9.20
C LYS A 623 39.83 -9.81 8.92
N ASP A 624 41.08 -9.71 9.39
CA ASP A 624 41.93 -8.54 9.09
C ASP A 624 42.16 -8.35 7.59
N GLY A 625 42.16 -7.12 7.16
CA GLY A 625 42.38 -6.73 5.80
C GLY A 625 41.58 -5.46 5.43
N GLU A 626 41.62 -5.13 4.18
CA GLU A 626 40.87 -4.01 3.63
C GLU A 626 40.01 -4.48 2.44
N SER A 627 38.88 -3.87 2.29
CA SER A 627 37.97 -4.13 1.17
C SER A 627 37.22 -2.85 0.82
N THR A 628 36.89 -2.76 -0.45
CA THR A 628 36.01 -1.72 -0.95
C THR A 628 34.65 -2.37 -1.23
N VAL A 629 33.59 -1.77 -0.71
CA VAL A 629 32.20 -2.18 -0.99
C VAL A 629 31.59 -1.14 -1.90
N THR A 630 31.06 -1.59 -3.00
CA THR A 630 30.32 -0.73 -3.95
C THR A 630 28.85 -1.11 -3.91
N PHE A 631 28.04 -0.17 -3.50
CA PHE A 631 26.57 -0.27 -3.57
C PHE A 631 26.11 0.35 -4.87
N SER A 632 25.17 -0.27 -5.55
CA SER A 632 24.63 0.32 -6.76
C SER A 632 23.12 0.10 -6.85
N TYR A 633 22.44 1.11 -7.36
CA TYR A 633 20.99 1.12 -7.48
C TYR A 633 20.60 1.82 -8.78
N LYS A 634 19.56 1.31 -9.41
CA LYS A 634 18.96 1.89 -10.60
C LYS A 634 17.49 2.12 -10.33
N SER A 635 17.09 3.37 -10.33
CA SER A 635 15.70 3.76 -10.27
C SER A 635 15.01 3.66 -11.65
N THR A 636 13.75 3.99 -11.70
CA THR A 636 12.91 3.90 -12.92
C THR A 636 13.49 4.73 -14.07
N PHE A 637 14.00 5.91 -13.75
CA PHE A 637 14.62 6.82 -14.73
C PHE A 637 16.09 7.04 -14.41
N GLY A 638 16.86 7.42 -15.41
CA GLY A 638 18.28 7.73 -15.28
C GLY A 638 19.20 6.52 -15.32
N GLU A 639 20.47 6.80 -15.07
CA GLU A 639 21.54 5.81 -15.06
C GLU A 639 21.71 5.21 -13.68
N ARG A 640 22.25 3.99 -13.63
CA ARG A 640 22.61 3.34 -12.37
C ARG A 640 23.59 4.22 -11.58
N GLN A 641 23.27 4.53 -10.36
CA GLN A 641 24.12 5.25 -9.43
C GLN A 641 24.88 4.30 -8.51
N SER A 642 26.04 4.74 -8.01
CA SER A 642 26.81 3.93 -7.07
C SER A 642 27.44 4.78 -5.97
N ALA A 643 27.59 4.16 -4.80
CA ALA A 643 28.35 4.68 -3.67
C ALA A 643 29.40 3.64 -3.27
N THR A 644 30.58 4.11 -2.97
CA THR A 644 31.72 3.26 -2.61
C THR A 644 32.21 3.61 -1.23
N VAL A 645 32.42 2.57 -0.42
CA VAL A 645 32.95 2.70 0.93
C VAL A 645 34.20 1.85 1.07
N HIS A 646 35.27 2.47 1.53
CA HIS A 646 36.49 1.77 1.87
C HIS A 646 36.45 1.33 3.32
N ILE A 647 36.71 0.05 3.60
CA ILE A 647 36.58 -0.53 4.93
C ILE A 647 37.86 -1.26 5.29
N VAL A 648 38.44 -0.85 6.41
CA VAL A 648 39.59 -1.51 7.02
C VAL A 648 39.11 -2.32 8.22
N SER A 649 39.33 -3.62 8.18
CA SER A 649 39.05 -4.54 9.29
C SER A 649 40.33 -4.87 10.02
N SER A 650 40.35 -4.70 11.31
CA SER A 650 41.48 -5.03 12.16
C SER A 650 41.04 -5.90 13.34
N THR A 651 41.86 -6.82 13.74
CA THR A 651 41.57 -7.73 14.87
C THR A 651 41.31 -6.92 16.14
N PHE A 652 40.25 -7.25 16.87
CA PHE A 652 40.15 -6.87 18.27
C PHE A 652 41.24 -7.66 18.99
N PRO A 653 42.19 -6.99 19.61
CA PRO A 653 43.48 -7.62 19.92
C PRO A 653 43.40 -8.53 21.14
N LEU A 654 42.72 -9.65 21.01
CA LEU A 654 42.74 -10.77 21.95
C LEU A 654 43.81 -11.79 21.51
N THR A 655 45.08 -11.44 21.58
CA THR A 655 46.18 -12.31 21.18
C THR A 655 46.94 -12.82 22.40
N ALA A 656 47.60 -13.96 22.26
CA ALA A 656 48.45 -14.48 23.34
C ALA A 656 49.56 -13.50 23.70
N GLN A 657 50.07 -12.72 22.74
CA GLN A 657 51.12 -11.71 22.96
C GLN A 657 50.62 -10.55 23.83
N LEU A 658 49.39 -10.13 23.70
CA LEU A 658 48.82 -9.02 24.48
C LEU A 658 48.21 -9.52 25.80
N PHE A 659 48.10 -10.83 25.98
CA PHE A 659 47.61 -11.41 27.22
C PHE A 659 48.59 -11.13 28.36
N ASN A 660 48.13 -10.49 29.44
CA ASN A 660 48.96 -10.17 30.62
C ASN A 660 48.56 -11.04 31.81
N PRO A 661 49.34 -12.12 32.07
CA PRO A 661 49.14 -12.99 33.21
C PRO A 661 49.51 -12.36 34.55
N ASN A 662 50.27 -11.28 34.56
CA ASN A 662 50.88 -10.69 35.78
C ASN A 662 49.97 -9.72 36.53
N ILE A 663 48.83 -9.39 35.98
CA ILE A 663 47.80 -8.60 36.70
C ILE A 663 47.10 -9.49 37.69
N TYR A 664 47.66 -9.84 38.78
CA TYR A 664 47.21 -10.82 39.81
C TYR A 664 47.52 -12.30 39.51
N SER A 665 48.63 -12.56 38.77
CA SER A 665 49.34 -13.82 38.57
C SER A 665 48.65 -15.06 38.02
N GLU A 666 49.41 -15.79 37.20
CA GLU A 666 49.19 -17.22 36.83
C GLU A 666 47.95 -17.50 35.99
N GLY A 667 47.72 -16.79 34.92
CA GLY A 667 46.77 -17.16 33.91
C GLY A 667 47.42 -17.52 32.58
N SER A 668 46.71 -18.15 31.70
CA SER A 668 47.12 -18.44 30.34
C SER A 668 45.96 -18.21 29.36
N PHE A 669 46.29 -17.88 28.14
CA PHE A 669 45.37 -17.80 27.06
C PHE A 669 45.85 -18.63 25.87
N ASP A 670 45.05 -19.58 25.48
CA ASP A 670 45.25 -20.36 24.24
C ASP A 670 44.50 -19.70 23.10
N GLU A 671 45.21 -19.04 22.21
CA GLU A 671 44.67 -18.31 21.07
C GLU A 671 44.01 -19.22 20.02
N THR A 672 44.40 -20.51 19.97
CA THR A 672 43.84 -21.47 19.01
C THR A 672 42.44 -21.95 19.43
N THR A 673 42.29 -22.19 20.73
CA THR A 673 41.00 -22.63 21.32
C THR A 673 40.19 -21.51 21.94
N HIS A 674 40.73 -20.28 21.93
CA HIS A 674 40.23 -19.09 22.61
C HIS A 674 39.89 -19.33 24.08
N THR A 675 40.73 -20.14 24.74
CA THR A 675 40.52 -20.55 26.12
C THR A 675 41.41 -19.77 27.05
N LEU A 676 40.79 -19.03 27.96
CA LEU A 676 41.46 -18.34 29.06
C LEU A 676 41.35 -19.13 30.34
N VAL A 677 42.44 -19.29 31.06
CA VAL A 677 42.48 -19.80 32.41
C VAL A 677 43.15 -18.76 33.31
N THR A 678 42.43 -18.32 34.35
CA THR A 678 42.98 -17.43 35.38
C THR A 678 43.64 -18.22 36.50
N GLY A 679 44.57 -17.59 37.25
CA GLY A 679 45.05 -18.14 38.48
C GLY A 679 43.98 -18.27 39.56
N GLN A 680 44.35 -18.85 40.72
CA GLN A 680 43.39 -19.18 41.82
C GLN A 680 42.58 -17.98 42.35
N TYR A 681 43.13 -16.78 42.23
CA TYR A 681 42.52 -15.51 42.68
C TYR A 681 42.72 -14.42 41.62
N GLY A 682 42.80 -14.77 40.38
CA GLY A 682 43.36 -13.92 39.37
C GLY A 682 42.42 -13.31 38.36
N PHE A 683 42.97 -12.30 37.76
CA PHE A 683 42.47 -11.67 36.55
C PHE A 683 43.28 -12.17 35.36
N GLY A 684 42.65 -12.51 34.29
CA GLY A 684 43.26 -12.78 32.98
C GLY A 684 42.66 -11.86 31.96
N GLY A 685 43.52 -11.11 31.26
CA GLY A 685 42.98 -10.15 30.29
C GLY A 685 44.03 -9.61 29.34
N TRP A 686 43.60 -8.76 28.49
CA TRP A 686 44.36 -8.12 27.43
C TRP A 686 44.48 -6.64 27.74
N TRP A 687 45.68 -6.11 27.55
CA TRP A 687 46.02 -4.72 27.79
C TRP A 687 46.55 -4.06 26.54
N TYR A 688 46.04 -2.89 26.19
CA TYR A 688 46.29 -2.17 24.94
C TYR A 688 47.02 -0.87 25.28
N ASP A 689 48.31 -0.74 24.97
CA ASP A 689 49.15 0.41 25.38
C ASP A 689 48.61 1.75 24.85
N ASP A 690 48.09 1.79 23.64
CA ASP A 690 47.54 2.99 23.00
C ASP A 690 46.01 3.15 23.20
N GLY A 691 45.37 2.20 23.87
CA GLY A 691 43.91 2.12 23.99
C GLY A 691 43.23 1.71 22.69
N VAL A 692 41.97 1.29 22.82
CA VAL A 692 41.10 0.97 21.71
C VAL A 692 39.84 1.85 21.77
N ASP A 693 39.50 2.52 20.67
CA ASP A 693 38.31 3.36 20.57
C ASP A 693 37.11 2.52 20.21
N LEU A 694 36.16 2.39 21.13
CA LEU A 694 34.87 1.71 20.98
C LEU A 694 33.69 2.70 20.98
N SER A 695 33.92 4.01 20.89
CA SER A 695 32.91 5.06 21.09
C SER A 695 31.81 5.05 20.01
N GLU A 696 32.11 4.51 18.84
CA GLU A 696 31.15 4.41 17.73
C GLU A 696 30.15 3.25 17.89
N TYR A 697 30.33 2.40 18.91
CA TYR A 697 29.47 1.25 19.17
C TYR A 697 28.66 1.43 20.45
N LYS A 698 27.42 0.95 20.45
CA LYS A 698 26.54 0.99 21.61
C LYS A 698 26.82 -0.15 22.57
N TYR A 699 27.12 -1.32 22.03
CA TYR A 699 27.31 -2.54 22.84
C TYR A 699 28.57 -3.30 22.44
N LEU A 700 29.28 -3.80 23.47
CA LEU A 700 30.27 -4.85 23.35
C LEU A 700 29.64 -6.15 23.87
N VAL A 701 29.59 -7.16 23.05
CA VAL A 701 28.99 -8.47 23.35
C VAL A 701 30.06 -9.52 23.39
N VAL A 702 30.10 -10.28 24.47
CA VAL A 702 31.00 -11.42 24.67
C VAL A 702 30.16 -12.67 24.80
N LYS A 703 30.30 -13.61 23.87
CA LYS A 703 29.68 -14.96 23.96
C LYS A 703 30.70 -15.98 24.43
N LEU A 704 30.27 -16.83 25.36
CA LEU A 704 31.09 -17.89 25.91
C LEU A 704 30.70 -19.25 25.30
N GLY A 705 31.72 -20.01 24.90
CA GLY A 705 31.57 -21.35 24.32
C GLY A 705 31.24 -22.43 25.38
N ASN A 706 31.57 -22.19 26.66
CA ASN A 706 31.23 -23.11 27.74
C ASN A 706 30.06 -22.60 28.57
N THR A 707 29.24 -23.55 29.04
CA THR A 707 28.03 -23.26 29.83
C THR A 707 28.26 -23.21 31.31
N GLU A 708 29.37 -23.73 31.78
CA GLU A 708 29.65 -23.78 33.20
C GLU A 708 29.96 -22.37 33.71
N SER A 709 29.15 -21.93 34.65
CA SER A 709 29.44 -20.70 35.39
C SER A 709 30.77 -20.84 36.10
N CYS A 710 31.72 -20.08 35.65
CA CYS A 710 33.03 -20.05 36.25
C CYS A 710 33.08 -19.06 37.42
N GLY A 711 31.96 -18.44 37.78
CA GLY A 711 31.92 -17.38 38.79
C GLY A 711 32.79 -16.18 38.42
N ALA A 712 33.07 -16.01 37.15
CA ALA A 712 33.87 -14.94 36.63
C ALA A 712 33.05 -13.66 36.39
N SER A 713 33.71 -12.52 36.55
CA SER A 713 33.19 -11.24 36.05
C SER A 713 34.05 -10.75 34.88
N PHE A 714 33.37 -10.21 33.88
CA PHE A 714 34.01 -9.49 32.78
C PHE A 714 34.32 -8.08 33.23
N ASN A 715 35.49 -7.59 32.92
CA ASN A 715 35.98 -6.30 33.37
C ASN A 715 36.49 -5.50 32.16
N ILE A 716 36.21 -4.21 32.15
CA ILE A 716 36.65 -3.28 31.12
C ILE A 716 37.27 -2.06 31.78
N PHE A 717 38.42 -1.61 31.28
CA PHE A 717 39.19 -0.50 31.83
C PHE A 717 39.36 0.60 30.78
N ASP A 718 39.06 1.84 31.13
CA ASP A 718 39.23 3.03 30.32
C ASP A 718 40.43 3.89 30.79
N GLU A 719 41.26 3.38 31.69
CA GLU A 719 42.49 3.99 32.16
C GLU A 719 43.66 3.04 31.98
N ASN A 720 44.82 3.57 31.59
CA ASN A 720 46.04 2.79 31.39
C ASN A 720 46.66 2.40 32.73
N SER A 721 45.88 1.78 33.60
CA SER A 721 46.31 1.31 34.91
C SER A 721 45.42 0.17 35.39
N TYR A 722 46.00 -0.96 35.70
CA TYR A 722 45.28 -2.15 36.17
C TYR A 722 44.71 -2.04 37.61
N TRP A 723 45.16 -1.08 38.39
CA TRP A 723 44.56 -0.79 39.70
C TRP A 723 43.41 0.22 39.63
N SER A 724 43.12 0.75 38.47
CA SER A 724 41.92 1.52 38.27
C SER A 724 40.69 0.61 38.44
N LYS A 725 39.55 1.17 38.89
CA LYS A 725 38.37 0.38 39.11
C LYS A 725 37.67 0.15 37.78
N PRO A 726 37.47 -1.13 37.39
CA PRO A 726 36.80 -1.43 36.14
C PRO A 726 35.30 -1.28 36.25
N ALA A 727 34.62 -1.13 35.13
CA ALA A 727 33.21 -1.47 34.98
C ALA A 727 33.11 -2.99 34.91
N ALA A 728 32.53 -3.62 35.94
CA ALA A 728 32.48 -5.07 36.07
C ALA A 728 31.10 -5.65 35.74
N TYR A 729 31.09 -6.76 34.98
CA TYR A 729 29.88 -7.49 34.62
C TYR A 729 29.99 -8.95 35.09
N VAL A 730 29.01 -9.43 35.82
CA VAL A 730 29.03 -10.77 36.42
C VAL A 730 28.61 -11.82 35.40
N VAL A 731 29.41 -12.83 35.21
CA VAL A 731 29.15 -14.00 34.36
C VAL A 731 28.38 -15.07 35.12
N GLY A 732 27.27 -14.75 35.68
CA GLY A 732 26.45 -15.71 36.45
C GLY A 732 25.61 -16.61 35.56
N GLY A 733 26.12 -17.79 35.13
CA GLY A 733 25.32 -18.76 34.36
C GLY A 733 24.80 -18.31 32.99
N LYS A 734 25.30 -17.21 32.46
CA LYS A 734 24.94 -16.66 31.17
C LYS A 734 26.02 -16.96 30.14
N ARG A 735 25.64 -17.48 28.98
CA ARG A 735 26.52 -17.63 27.82
C ARG A 735 26.88 -16.33 27.12
N GLN A 736 26.23 -15.22 27.47
CA GLN A 736 26.40 -13.93 26.83
C GLN A 736 26.47 -12.82 27.86
N MET A 737 27.45 -11.95 27.71
CA MET A 737 27.57 -10.71 28.45
C MET A 737 27.44 -9.55 27.49
N VAL A 738 26.70 -8.55 27.89
CA VAL A 738 26.49 -7.33 27.10
C VAL A 738 26.91 -6.13 27.92
N VAL A 739 27.86 -5.37 27.37
CA VAL A 739 28.30 -4.11 27.95
C VAL A 739 27.66 -2.98 27.14
N ASN A 740 26.78 -2.21 27.74
CA ASN A 740 26.34 -0.95 27.15
C ASN A 740 27.45 0.08 27.33
N LEU A 741 28.20 0.36 26.25
CA LEU A 741 29.33 1.27 26.27
C LEU A 741 28.92 2.70 26.56
N ASN A 742 27.69 3.07 26.27
CA ASN A 742 27.14 4.40 26.54
C ASN A 742 26.56 4.56 27.93
N ASP A 743 26.38 3.47 28.68
CA ASP A 743 25.75 3.46 30.02
C ASP A 743 26.48 2.54 31.02
N ALA A 744 27.78 2.34 30.83
CA ALA A 744 28.64 1.63 31.75
C ALA A 744 29.26 2.61 32.77
N TYR A 745 29.37 2.19 34.01
CA TYR A 745 29.87 3.02 35.13
C TYR A 745 30.91 2.27 35.99
N LYS A 746 31.90 3.00 36.37
CA LYS A 746 32.92 2.58 37.36
C LYS A 746 32.50 3.07 38.75
N LYS A 747 32.60 2.24 39.76
CA LYS A 747 32.41 2.66 41.16
C LYS A 747 33.73 3.19 41.75
N GLN A 748 33.65 4.35 42.40
CA GLN A 748 34.77 4.97 43.14
C GLN A 748 34.78 4.53 44.64
N ASP A 749 35.89 4.81 45.32
CA ASP A 749 36.02 4.44 46.77
C ASP A 749 35.05 5.20 47.69
N ASP A 750 34.62 6.38 47.26
CA ASP A 750 33.65 7.20 47.99
C ASP A 750 32.20 6.77 47.73
N GLY A 751 31.98 5.69 46.92
CA GLY A 751 30.69 5.17 46.54
C GLY A 751 30.04 5.88 45.35
N SER A 752 30.64 6.90 44.82
CA SER A 752 30.20 7.55 43.57
C SER A 752 30.41 6.64 42.37
N SER A 753 29.77 6.99 41.24
CA SER A 753 29.96 6.28 39.99
C SER A 753 30.43 7.26 38.89
N VAL A 754 31.45 6.86 38.17
CA VAL A 754 31.98 7.61 37.02
C VAL A 754 31.64 6.83 35.74
N LYS A 755 31.18 7.53 34.74
CA LYS A 755 30.86 6.93 33.44
C LYS A 755 32.11 6.42 32.75
N LEU A 756 32.02 5.22 32.15
CA LEU A 756 33.07 4.65 31.31
C LEU A 756 33.34 5.57 30.12
N ASN A 757 34.61 5.77 29.77
CA ASN A 757 35.00 6.43 28.53
C ASN A 757 35.30 5.40 27.44
N PRO A 758 34.35 5.14 26.52
CA PRO A 758 34.51 4.10 25.51
C PRO A 758 35.53 4.45 24.42
N SER A 759 35.95 5.71 24.30
CA SER A 759 36.96 6.09 23.31
C SER A 759 38.39 5.69 23.68
N HIS A 760 38.62 5.23 24.92
CA HIS A 760 39.92 4.87 25.42
C HIS A 760 39.87 3.63 26.29
N ILE A 761 39.69 2.47 25.68
CA ILE A 761 39.62 1.18 26.36
C ILE A 761 41.06 0.60 26.39
N TYR A 762 41.69 0.60 27.54
CA TYR A 762 43.03 0.12 27.73
C TYR A 762 43.13 -1.33 28.19
N GLY A 763 42.05 -1.93 28.64
CA GLY A 763 42.05 -3.33 29.04
C GLY A 763 40.70 -3.95 29.11
N VAL A 764 40.63 -5.23 28.78
CA VAL A 764 39.45 -6.09 28.96
C VAL A 764 39.90 -7.44 29.49
N GLY A 765 39.06 -8.10 30.27
CA GLY A 765 39.39 -9.43 30.77
C GLY A 765 38.39 -9.98 31.79
N PHE A 766 38.78 -11.09 32.38
CA PHE A 766 37.96 -11.82 33.32
C PHE A 766 38.64 -11.92 34.68
N TRP A 767 37.91 -11.61 35.71
CA TRP A 767 38.24 -11.98 37.08
C TRP A 767 37.49 -13.26 37.43
N SER A 768 38.21 -14.31 37.81
CA SER A 768 37.64 -15.60 38.14
C SER A 768 38.24 -16.19 39.43
N LEU A 769 37.43 -16.90 40.18
CA LEU A 769 37.88 -17.66 41.30
C LEU A 769 38.07 -19.15 40.92
N GLY A 770 39.28 -19.65 41.09
CA GLY A 770 39.57 -21.10 41.03
C GLY A 770 40.01 -21.69 39.72
N GLY A 771 40.63 -20.93 38.84
CA GLY A 771 41.33 -21.43 37.64
C GLY A 771 40.51 -22.23 36.63
N ARG A 772 39.20 -21.98 36.55
CA ARG A 772 38.32 -22.66 35.58
C ARG A 772 38.51 -22.09 34.18
N PRO A 773 38.52 -22.95 33.14
CA PRO A 773 38.66 -22.46 31.78
C PRO A 773 37.43 -21.64 31.36
N ILE A 774 37.69 -20.49 30.75
CA ILE A 774 36.68 -19.64 30.14
C ILE A 774 36.94 -19.70 28.64
N VAL A 775 36.01 -20.31 27.90
CA VAL A 775 36.07 -20.35 26.45
C VAL A 775 35.36 -19.14 25.89
N ILE A 776 36.08 -18.31 25.17
CA ILE A 776 35.53 -17.12 24.51
C ILE A 776 35.11 -17.51 23.11
N ASP A 777 33.82 -17.73 22.88
CA ASP A 777 33.29 -18.13 21.58
C ASP A 777 33.40 -16.98 20.58
N LYS A 778 32.85 -15.82 20.95
CA LYS A 778 32.88 -14.61 20.12
C LYS A 778 32.97 -13.35 20.96
N VAL A 779 33.62 -12.34 20.38
CA VAL A 779 33.57 -10.96 20.83
C VAL A 779 33.19 -10.10 19.63
N TYR A 780 32.12 -9.35 19.74
CA TYR A 780 31.71 -8.46 18.66
C TYR A 780 31.07 -7.17 19.20
N LEU A 781 31.03 -6.19 18.37
CA LEU A 781 30.47 -4.88 18.62
C LEU A 781 29.21 -4.69 17.82
N THR A 782 28.17 -4.10 18.40
CA THR A 782 26.90 -3.87 17.72
C THR A 782 26.21 -2.60 18.20
N ASN A 783 25.41 -2.02 17.33
CA ASN A 783 24.46 -0.94 17.64
C ASN A 783 23.02 -1.45 17.77
N SER A 784 22.77 -2.72 17.49
CA SER A 784 21.44 -3.34 17.63
C SER A 784 21.06 -3.57 19.09
N ASP A 785 19.81 -3.30 19.42
CA ASP A 785 19.25 -3.49 20.77
C ASP A 785 18.86 -4.95 21.08
N ASP A 786 18.81 -5.82 20.10
CA ASP A 786 18.45 -7.23 20.30
C ASP A 786 19.63 -8.11 20.73
N TYR A 787 20.84 -7.65 20.55
CA TYR A 787 22.11 -8.35 20.83
C TYR A 787 22.23 -9.78 20.27
N GLU A 788 21.27 -10.23 19.50
CA GLU A 788 21.38 -11.52 18.85
C GLU A 788 22.45 -11.46 17.77
N ASP A 789 23.16 -12.54 17.61
CA ASP A 789 24.11 -12.66 16.51
C ASP A 789 23.28 -12.78 15.20
N PRO A 790 23.16 -11.74 14.37
CA PRO A 790 22.31 -11.77 13.20
C PRO A 790 22.78 -12.78 12.15
N THR A 791 23.99 -13.30 12.30
CA THR A 791 24.49 -14.34 11.41
C THR A 791 23.89 -15.70 11.73
N GLY A 792 23.41 -15.93 12.97
CA GLY A 792 22.93 -17.23 13.45
C GLY A 792 23.94 -18.36 13.21
N ILE A 793 25.24 -17.99 13.11
CA ILE A 793 26.31 -18.92 12.74
C ILE A 793 26.73 -19.67 13.99
N VAL A 794 26.53 -20.97 13.98
CA VAL A 794 27.06 -21.87 15.01
C VAL A 794 28.39 -22.40 14.51
N ASP A 795 29.48 -22.14 15.23
CA ASP A 795 30.76 -22.84 14.98
C ASP A 795 30.54 -24.33 15.16
N VAL A 796 30.78 -25.08 14.10
CA VAL A 796 30.52 -26.52 14.10
C VAL A 796 31.62 -27.25 14.85
N VAL A 797 31.31 -27.78 16.02
CA VAL A 797 32.04 -28.88 16.63
C VAL A 797 31.73 -30.13 15.81
N VAL A 798 32.71 -30.57 15.05
CA VAL A 798 32.58 -31.74 14.16
C VAL A 798 32.56 -33.02 15.02
N ASP A 799 31.35 -33.50 15.31
CA ASP A 799 31.17 -34.90 15.73
C ASP A 799 29.91 -35.47 15.08
N LYS A 800 30.16 -36.29 14.09
CA LYS A 800 29.28 -37.05 13.18
C LYS A 800 28.95 -36.32 11.87
N ASP A 801 29.51 -36.88 10.81
CA ASP A 801 29.50 -36.39 9.42
C ASP A 801 28.26 -36.83 8.62
N PRO A 802 27.08 -36.23 8.84
CA PRO A 802 25.87 -36.60 8.14
C PRO A 802 25.92 -36.14 6.69
N LEU A 803 25.18 -36.85 5.81
CA LEU A 803 24.88 -36.36 4.48
C LEU A 803 23.89 -35.21 4.56
N VAL A 804 24.22 -34.10 3.95
CA VAL A 804 23.41 -32.88 4.01
C VAL A 804 23.22 -32.26 2.62
N ASP A 805 22.15 -31.53 2.48
CA ASP A 805 21.94 -30.62 1.35
C ASP A 805 22.51 -29.23 1.72
N VAL A 806 23.05 -28.53 0.73
CA VAL A 806 23.66 -27.21 0.90
C VAL A 806 22.96 -26.20 0.04
N TYR A 807 22.63 -25.09 0.64
CA TYR A 807 21.97 -23.97 -0.02
C TYR A 807 22.74 -22.67 0.23
N THR A 808 22.61 -21.72 -0.69
CA THR A 808 22.94 -20.33 -0.36
C THR A 808 21.99 -19.81 0.70
N ILE A 809 22.32 -18.72 1.33
CA ILE A 809 21.42 -18.04 2.29
C ILE A 809 20.11 -17.58 1.64
N THR A 810 20.11 -17.36 0.33
CA THR A 810 18.95 -17.01 -0.50
C THR A 810 18.12 -18.23 -0.95
N GLY A 811 18.47 -19.45 -0.45
CA GLY A 811 17.72 -20.67 -0.72
C GLY A 811 18.10 -21.41 -2.02
N ILE A 812 19.10 -20.97 -2.78
CA ILE A 812 19.57 -21.68 -3.96
C ILE A 812 20.32 -22.92 -3.54
N LYS A 813 19.88 -24.09 -3.99
CA LYS A 813 20.54 -25.38 -3.69
C LYS A 813 21.85 -25.51 -4.46
N LEU A 814 22.96 -25.62 -3.72
CA LEU A 814 24.32 -25.76 -4.27
C LEU A 814 24.80 -27.19 -4.36
N ARG A 815 24.46 -28.05 -3.38
CA ARG A 815 24.86 -29.45 -3.29
C ARG A 815 23.72 -30.28 -2.71
N THR A 816 23.70 -31.58 -3.04
CA THR A 816 22.69 -32.52 -2.54
C THR A 816 23.37 -33.74 -1.96
N GLN A 817 22.96 -34.14 -0.74
CA GLN A 817 23.40 -35.34 -0.07
C GLN A 817 24.94 -35.52 -0.06
N VAL A 818 25.64 -34.46 0.35
CA VAL A 818 27.11 -34.44 0.48
C VAL A 818 27.50 -34.59 1.96
N ARG A 819 28.70 -35.14 2.22
CA ARG A 819 29.20 -35.22 3.58
C ARG A 819 29.47 -33.85 4.13
N ARG A 820 28.95 -33.57 5.31
CA ARG A 820 29.03 -32.25 5.93
C ARG A 820 30.48 -31.78 6.09
N SER A 821 31.37 -32.63 6.57
CA SER A 821 32.79 -32.30 6.75
C SER A 821 33.54 -31.99 5.45
N GLU A 822 33.17 -32.68 4.38
CA GLU A 822 33.79 -32.48 3.06
C GLU A 822 33.31 -31.17 2.44
N VAL A 823 32.02 -30.93 2.48
CA VAL A 823 31.45 -29.72 1.85
C VAL A 823 31.87 -28.43 2.58
N ILE A 824 31.98 -28.44 3.90
CA ILE A 824 32.48 -27.30 4.69
C ILE A 824 33.90 -26.90 4.30
N ARG A 825 34.74 -27.90 3.95
CA ARG A 825 36.11 -27.64 3.49
C ARG A 825 36.17 -27.12 2.04
N GLU A 826 35.21 -27.45 1.22
CA GLU A 826 35.19 -27.16 -0.21
C GLU A 826 34.42 -25.86 -0.56
N LEU A 827 33.52 -25.44 0.31
CA LEU A 827 32.76 -24.22 0.08
C LEU A 827 33.68 -22.99 0.13
N PRO A 828 33.47 -22.04 -0.77
CA PRO A 828 34.10 -20.72 -0.68
C PRO A 828 33.74 -20.01 0.63
N VAL A 829 34.50 -18.97 0.96
CA VAL A 829 34.13 -18.06 2.05
C VAL A 829 32.73 -17.52 1.81
N GLY A 830 31.87 -17.62 2.81
CA GLY A 830 30.48 -17.23 2.68
C GLY A 830 29.60 -17.83 3.76
N ILE A 831 28.31 -17.47 3.72
CA ILE A 831 27.28 -18.02 4.61
C ILE A 831 26.39 -18.96 3.81
N TYR A 832 26.19 -20.17 4.36
CA TYR A 832 25.45 -21.24 3.72
C TYR A 832 24.45 -21.87 4.69
N ILE A 833 23.41 -22.46 4.16
CA ILE A 833 22.54 -23.38 4.89
C ILE A 833 23.01 -24.80 4.57
N VAL A 834 23.56 -25.48 5.56
CA VAL A 834 24.09 -26.85 5.44
C VAL A 834 23.23 -27.77 6.28
N GLY A 835 22.41 -28.57 5.61
CA GLY A 835 21.36 -29.33 6.29
C GLY A 835 20.26 -28.39 6.80
N ARG A 836 20.15 -28.24 8.12
CA ARG A 836 19.20 -27.33 8.78
C ARG A 836 19.89 -26.18 9.52
N GLU A 837 21.18 -26.04 9.33
CA GLU A 837 22.00 -25.09 10.08
C GLU A 837 22.61 -24.05 9.14
N LYS A 838 22.65 -22.82 9.61
CA LYS A 838 23.30 -21.69 8.95
C LYS A 838 24.78 -21.69 9.35
N ILE A 839 25.69 -21.81 8.39
CA ILE A 839 27.14 -21.94 8.63
C ILE A 839 27.89 -20.86 7.86
N ALA A 840 28.80 -20.19 8.54
CA ALA A 840 29.80 -19.33 7.88
C ALA A 840 31.10 -20.11 7.63
N ILE A 841 31.58 -20.03 6.41
CA ILE A 841 32.90 -20.52 6.04
C ILE A 841 33.86 -19.33 6.07
N LEU A 842 34.73 -19.33 7.05
CA LEU A 842 35.75 -18.31 7.28
C LEU A 842 37.11 -18.96 7.06
N LYS A 843 37.56 -19.12 5.82
CA LYS A 843 38.86 -19.74 5.54
C LYS A 843 39.99 -18.74 5.66
#